data_56e8739e03c79fbf25bbaf72ca1b0473
#
_entry.id   56e8739e03c79fbf25bbaf72ca1b0473
#
_cell.length_a   1.000
_cell.length_b   1.000
_cell.length_c   1.000
_cell.angle_alpha   90.00
_cell.angle_beta   90.00
_cell.angle_gamma   90.00
#
_symmetry.space_group_name_H-M   'P 1'
#
loop_
_entity.id
_entity.type
_entity.pdbx_description
1 polymer ?
#
loop_
_entity_poly.entity_id
_entity_poly.type
_entity_poly.pdbx_seq_one_letter_code
_entity_poly.pdbx_strand_id
1 'polypeptide(L)'
;MKRAFFTGLIMALGLGWLAAGAAEQKPNIILVLVDDMGWGDLGLNQPKEHADTPRIETPTLDRLATQGAQLQRHYTCAPVCAPARASLFTGLHQGHAEVIRNNSFDAALENGHTLATVLKQAGYSTALIGKWGIGGGQESGGTPATCPAWPTKRGFDFFFGYNNHLAGHRHYPKEESNADPETHRNAVWDGDEMITDKLDGCYCTDLFTARAKKWIVDQQKADKSKPFFLALTHVAPHARLGIPAGEYPAGGGLNGGVQWLGEPGKMINTARPDSWDTFIHPQYRNAWQEYAQARYGNNAAHKLMTARRHASMITRVDESLGDLVQLCQDLGIADNTIIIFTSDNGAHDEPGAVGGFAGHPAPAQDPSFFRSYGNHDGIKRDVFDGGLRVPCVVYAPGIIKQGLVSNTPTQFQDWMATVCDLADVPVPARCDGRSLLPLLQGNDTLSQDPDRVLYAEYAFGGGMAQYRDYAANKPGRTRGEQQVLIFFDNRSGRWLKALRTGVKSGTEQWELYDTKADPHESTPLELGNSPGMQQYLCNLALWNRRAYDYHRDPKAPARRNACGGFRSYDMNLVPAVTTQASGTGLLKQQMKATAPWVPAAAITADAPCTVESPNGAVLPAGTITTYTGYINVPADGNHWHFYLTLSDVPGTKAFVKLHNFNLVDADFNYVPGSTATESSAANTVELNAEKTGKKGIPLSKGLHPITITVVQGESAAGTLKLEWNRGPHNGKQTERTLIPAESFLPAES
;
A
#
# COMPACT_ATOMS: atom_id res chain seq x y z
N MET A 1 60.05 -18.76 -64.47
CA MET A 1 59.87 -18.00 -63.25
C MET A 1 58.45 -18.10 -62.75
N LYS A 2 58.13 -19.10 -61.94
CA LYS A 2 56.79 -19.30 -61.36
C LYS A 2 56.98 -19.41 -59.84
N ARG A 3 56.44 -18.45 -59.06
CA ARG A 3 56.39 -18.53 -57.61
C ARG A 3 55.09 -19.20 -57.19
N ALA A 4 55.21 -20.30 -56.43
CA ALA A 4 54.08 -21.00 -55.81
C ALA A 4 53.76 -20.32 -54.48
N PHE A 5 52.49 -20.03 -54.22
CA PHE A 5 51.96 -19.63 -52.93
C PHE A 5 51.46 -20.86 -52.18
N PHE A 6 52.00 -21.09 -50.99
CA PHE A 6 51.49 -22.06 -50.02
C PHE A 6 50.49 -21.30 -49.11
N THR A 7 49.27 -21.77 -49.10
CA THR A 7 48.24 -21.28 -48.17
C THR A 7 48.14 -22.27 -47.02
N GLY A 8 48.59 -21.86 -45.85
CA GLY A 8 48.43 -22.62 -44.61
C GLY A 8 47.08 -22.31 -43.96
N LEU A 9 46.27 -23.36 -43.77
CA LEU A 9 45.01 -23.33 -43.07
C LEU A 9 45.27 -23.48 -41.57
N ILE A 10 45.10 -22.37 -40.80
CA ILE A 10 45.12 -22.41 -39.33
C ILE A 10 43.65 -22.65 -38.88
N MET A 11 43.37 -23.87 -38.38
CA MET A 11 42.16 -24.14 -37.60
C MET A 11 42.28 -23.50 -36.20
N ALA A 12 41.61 -22.41 -35.99
CA ALA A 12 41.40 -21.87 -34.66
C ALA A 12 40.26 -22.63 -33.99
N LEU A 13 40.53 -23.51 -33.06
CA LEU A 13 39.58 -24.08 -32.13
C LEU A 13 39.12 -22.93 -31.18
N GLY A 14 37.98 -22.34 -31.53
CA GLY A 14 37.26 -21.44 -30.64
C GLY A 14 36.61 -22.22 -29.49
N LEU A 15 37.25 -22.23 -28.33
CA LEU A 15 36.59 -22.56 -27.08
C LEU A 15 35.60 -21.44 -26.77
N GLY A 16 34.35 -21.62 -27.21
CA GLY A 16 33.23 -20.85 -26.74
C GLY A 16 33.02 -21.14 -25.24
N TRP A 17 33.46 -20.24 -24.40
CA TRP A 17 32.95 -20.19 -23.06
C TRP A 17 31.49 -19.79 -23.16
N LEU A 18 30.60 -20.75 -22.99
CA LEU A 18 29.24 -20.48 -22.53
C LEU A 18 29.37 -19.91 -21.13
N ALA A 19 29.37 -18.58 -21.03
CA ALA A 19 29.05 -17.93 -19.78
C ALA A 19 27.64 -18.39 -19.44
N ALA A 20 27.52 -19.38 -18.55
CA ALA A 20 26.28 -19.60 -17.82
C ALA A 20 25.97 -18.26 -17.19
N GLY A 21 24.94 -17.58 -17.67
CA GLY A 21 24.47 -16.33 -17.09
C GLY A 21 24.24 -16.62 -15.60
N ALA A 22 25.03 -15.98 -14.73
CA ALA A 22 24.73 -15.98 -13.31
C ALA A 22 23.29 -15.50 -13.21
N ALA A 23 22.41 -16.29 -12.61
CA ALA A 23 21.05 -15.86 -12.35
C ALA A 23 21.14 -14.49 -11.66
N GLU A 24 20.49 -13.48 -12.22
CA GLU A 24 20.53 -12.11 -11.71
C GLU A 24 20.09 -12.15 -10.24
N GLN A 25 20.95 -11.69 -9.35
CA GLN A 25 20.69 -11.80 -7.92
C GLN A 25 19.52 -10.88 -7.56
N LYS A 26 18.46 -11.44 -6.99
CA LYS A 26 17.29 -10.68 -6.54
C LYS A 26 17.72 -9.57 -5.58
N PRO A 27 17.24 -8.33 -5.70
CA PRO A 27 17.68 -7.22 -4.87
C PRO A 27 17.18 -7.34 -3.43
N ASN A 28 17.94 -6.83 -2.48
CA ASN A 28 17.45 -6.56 -1.14
C ASN A 28 16.44 -5.41 -1.18
N ILE A 29 15.45 -5.45 -0.30
CA ILE A 29 14.39 -4.45 -0.24
C ILE A 29 14.33 -3.89 1.19
N ILE A 30 14.49 -2.57 1.34
CA ILE A 30 14.32 -1.83 2.59
C ILE A 30 13.17 -0.85 2.39
N LEU A 31 12.05 -1.08 3.08
CA LEU A 31 10.91 -0.18 3.14
C LEU A 31 11.00 0.63 4.44
N VAL A 32 11.27 1.93 4.33
CA VAL A 32 11.26 2.87 5.45
C VAL A 32 9.93 3.61 5.46
N LEU A 33 9.09 3.33 6.45
CA LEU A 33 7.79 3.94 6.63
C LEU A 33 7.80 4.80 7.89
N VAL A 34 7.54 6.09 7.74
CA VAL A 34 7.39 7.02 8.87
C VAL A 34 5.92 7.28 9.14
N ASP A 35 5.60 7.82 10.33
CA ASP A 35 4.25 8.00 10.83
C ASP A 35 3.92 9.50 10.89
N ASP A 36 2.93 9.97 10.12
CA ASP A 36 2.44 11.35 10.09
C ASP A 36 3.39 12.40 9.47
N MET A 37 4.36 12.04 8.66
CA MET A 37 5.19 13.00 7.93
C MET A 37 4.42 13.55 6.71
N GLY A 38 4.19 14.85 6.67
CA GLY A 38 3.52 15.50 5.56
C GLY A 38 4.39 15.55 4.29
N TRP A 39 3.73 15.70 3.14
CA TRP A 39 4.41 15.84 1.85
C TRP A 39 5.40 17.01 1.82
N GLY A 40 5.02 18.15 2.45
CA GLY A 40 5.82 19.36 2.54
C GLY A 40 6.94 19.32 3.59
N ASP A 41 7.02 18.28 4.42
CA ASP A 41 8.11 18.12 5.40
C ASP A 41 9.41 17.61 4.77
N LEU A 42 9.36 17.07 3.54
CA LEU A 42 10.54 16.76 2.75
C LEU A 42 11.15 18.03 2.16
N GLY A 43 12.44 18.28 2.38
CA GLY A 43 13.12 19.51 1.97
C GLY A 43 12.91 19.89 0.51
N LEU A 44 13.02 18.91 -0.41
CA LEU A 44 12.79 19.11 -1.85
C LEU A 44 11.35 19.44 -2.21
N ASN A 45 10.38 19.11 -1.37
CA ASN A 45 8.97 19.37 -1.63
C ASN A 45 8.50 20.73 -1.12
N GLN A 46 9.33 21.43 -0.35
CA GLN A 46 8.96 22.72 0.21
C GLN A 46 8.89 23.79 -0.89
N PRO A 47 7.77 24.50 -1.00
CA PRO A 47 7.57 25.46 -2.09
C PRO A 47 8.59 26.58 -2.03
N LYS A 48 9.27 26.85 -3.15
CA LYS A 48 10.31 27.90 -3.25
C LYS A 48 9.72 29.30 -3.18
N GLU A 49 8.48 29.47 -3.60
CA GLU A 49 7.70 30.71 -3.55
C GLU A 49 7.36 31.17 -2.14
N HIS A 50 7.56 30.32 -1.14
CA HIS A 50 7.35 30.62 0.29
C HIS A 50 8.69 30.70 1.04
N ALA A 51 9.64 31.46 0.52
CA ALA A 51 10.98 31.59 1.10
C ALA A 51 10.99 32.01 2.57
N ASP A 52 9.97 32.75 3.02
CA ASP A 52 9.83 33.17 4.42
C ASP A 52 9.26 32.11 5.36
N THR A 53 8.81 30.96 4.80
CA THR A 53 8.30 29.85 5.62
C THR A 53 9.47 29.07 6.21
N PRO A 54 9.43 28.72 7.49
CA PRO A 54 10.39 27.82 8.12
C PRO A 54 10.54 26.50 7.36
N ARG A 55 11.75 25.98 7.30
CA ARG A 55 12.07 24.75 6.59
C ARG A 55 12.63 23.69 7.51
N ILE A 56 12.33 22.45 7.20
CA ILE A 56 12.97 21.27 7.78
C ILE A 56 14.04 20.79 6.80
N GLU A 57 15.23 20.55 7.29
CA GLU A 57 16.33 20.08 6.47
C GLU A 57 16.35 18.54 6.46
N THR A 58 16.35 17.97 5.24
CA THR A 58 16.41 16.52 5.02
C THR A 58 17.51 16.18 4.02
N PRO A 59 18.79 16.48 4.33
CA PRO A 59 19.87 16.41 3.35
C PRO A 59 20.11 15.00 2.80
N THR A 60 19.88 13.95 3.59
CA THR A 60 19.99 12.58 3.11
C THR A 60 18.89 12.25 2.12
N LEU A 61 17.63 12.50 2.49
CA LEU A 61 16.47 12.25 1.63
C LEU A 61 16.56 13.06 0.34
N ASP A 62 16.96 14.34 0.41
CA ASP A 62 17.15 15.21 -0.75
C ASP A 62 18.23 14.65 -1.69
N ARG A 63 19.34 14.18 -1.14
CA ARG A 63 20.41 13.52 -1.91
C ARG A 63 19.90 12.21 -2.55
N LEU A 64 19.22 11.36 -1.78
CA LEU A 64 18.69 10.08 -2.30
C LEU A 64 17.64 10.31 -3.39
N ALA A 65 16.79 11.32 -3.27
CA ALA A 65 15.82 11.69 -4.28
C ALA A 65 16.49 12.14 -5.59
N THR A 66 17.60 12.89 -5.49
CA THR A 66 18.36 13.34 -6.68
C THR A 66 19.20 12.23 -7.32
N GLN A 67 19.66 11.26 -6.54
CA GLN A 67 20.41 10.09 -7.01
C GLN A 67 19.54 8.89 -7.37
N GLY A 68 18.27 8.93 -7.06
CA GLY A 68 17.30 7.90 -7.30
C GLY A 68 16.06 8.45 -8.00
N ALA A 69 14.89 8.23 -7.41
CA ALA A 69 13.62 8.68 -7.95
C ALA A 69 12.77 9.37 -6.88
N GLN A 70 12.02 10.40 -7.30
CA GLN A 70 11.00 11.06 -6.51
C GLN A 70 9.63 10.90 -7.16
N LEU A 71 8.68 10.29 -6.44
CA LEU A 71 7.30 10.16 -6.89
C LEU A 71 6.48 11.31 -6.29
N GLN A 72 6.32 12.39 -7.07
CA GLN A 72 5.70 13.63 -6.61
C GLN A 72 4.21 13.50 -6.26
N ARG A 73 3.50 12.56 -6.89
CA ARG A 73 2.08 12.28 -6.68
C ARG A 73 1.88 10.86 -6.17
N HIS A 74 2.54 10.54 -5.07
CA HIS A 74 2.36 9.27 -4.37
C HIS A 74 1.32 9.42 -3.27
N TYR A 75 0.33 8.52 -3.28
CA TYR A 75 -0.82 8.58 -2.39
C TYR A 75 -0.87 7.37 -1.45
N THR A 76 -1.28 7.61 -0.23
CA THR A 76 -1.78 6.54 0.65
C THR A 76 -3.23 6.17 0.26
N CYS A 77 -3.72 5.00 0.70
CA CYS A 77 -5.09 4.57 0.42
C CYS A 77 -6.09 5.07 1.46
N ALA A 78 -5.61 5.62 2.56
CA ALA A 78 -6.42 6.24 3.61
C ALA A 78 -5.62 7.32 4.33
N PRO A 79 -6.24 8.43 4.75
CA PRO A 79 -5.53 9.52 5.40
C PRO A 79 -5.26 9.25 6.90
N VAL A 80 -4.97 8.00 7.29
CA VAL A 80 -4.71 7.60 8.67
C VAL A 80 -3.99 6.26 8.76
N CYS A 81 -3.17 6.08 9.79
CA CYS A 81 -2.17 5.02 9.95
C CYS A 81 -2.64 3.58 9.69
N ALA A 82 -3.59 3.04 10.48
CA ALA A 82 -3.91 1.61 10.41
C ALA A 82 -4.46 1.17 9.04
N PRO A 83 -5.46 1.84 8.45
CA PRO A 83 -5.94 1.47 7.12
C PRO A 83 -4.90 1.72 6.02
N ALA A 84 -4.07 2.77 6.13
CA ALA A 84 -2.99 3.01 5.18
C ALA A 84 -1.94 1.88 5.21
N ARG A 85 -1.50 1.48 6.41
CA ARG A 85 -0.56 0.34 6.61
C ARG A 85 -1.16 -0.97 6.10
N ALA A 86 -2.44 -1.24 6.37
CA ALA A 86 -3.12 -2.42 5.83
C ALA A 86 -3.06 -2.46 4.30
N SER A 87 -3.35 -1.35 3.63
CA SER A 87 -3.29 -1.25 2.17
C SER A 87 -1.87 -1.44 1.63
N LEU A 88 -0.87 -0.84 2.27
CA LEU A 88 0.54 -0.98 1.89
C LEU A 88 0.99 -2.45 1.94
N PHE A 89 0.70 -3.13 3.04
CA PHE A 89 1.17 -4.49 3.23
C PHE A 89 0.38 -5.54 2.46
N THR A 90 -0.87 -5.28 2.09
CA THR A 90 -1.72 -6.26 1.38
C THR A 90 -1.81 -6.03 -0.14
N GLY A 91 -1.41 -4.86 -0.63
CA GLY A 91 -1.62 -4.50 -2.03
C GLY A 91 -3.09 -4.25 -2.40
N LEU A 92 -3.94 -3.98 -1.39
CA LEU A 92 -5.37 -3.67 -1.57
C LEU A 92 -5.64 -2.21 -1.20
N HIS A 93 -6.35 -1.49 -2.06
CA HIS A 93 -6.87 -0.18 -1.66
C HIS A 93 -8.07 -0.32 -0.71
N GLN A 94 -8.48 0.77 -0.06
CA GLN A 94 -9.51 0.72 0.99
C GLN A 94 -10.88 0.24 0.53
N GLY A 95 -11.21 0.35 -0.73
CA GLY A 95 -12.45 -0.19 -1.28
C GLY A 95 -12.51 -1.71 -1.26
N HIS A 96 -11.37 -2.40 -1.34
CA HIS A 96 -11.24 -3.85 -1.31
C HIS A 96 -10.70 -4.39 0.01
N ALA A 97 -10.11 -3.56 0.85
CA ALA A 97 -9.73 -3.92 2.21
C ALA A 97 -10.97 -4.23 3.05
N GLU A 98 -10.82 -5.15 4.01
CA GLU A 98 -12.00 -5.65 4.73
C GLU A 98 -12.17 -5.12 6.11
N VAL A 99 -11.15 -5.32 6.93
CA VAL A 99 -11.26 -5.12 8.36
C VAL A 99 -10.88 -3.72 8.75
N ILE A 100 -9.79 -3.27 8.16
CA ILE A 100 -9.12 -2.04 8.55
C ILE A 100 -9.46 -0.98 7.51
N ARG A 101 -10.69 -0.47 7.58
CA ARG A 101 -11.14 0.67 6.77
C ARG A 101 -11.13 1.98 7.54
N ASN A 102 -11.26 1.89 8.85
CA ASN A 102 -11.19 3.01 9.77
C ASN A 102 -10.04 2.81 10.74
N ASN A 103 -9.64 3.87 11.42
CA ASN A 103 -8.63 3.80 12.44
C ASN A 103 -9.15 3.09 13.70
N SER A 104 -9.36 1.80 13.60
CA SER A 104 -9.70 0.96 14.74
C SER A 104 -8.43 0.50 15.44
N PHE A 105 -8.32 0.82 16.72
CA PHE A 105 -7.12 0.53 17.49
C PHE A 105 -6.89 -0.96 17.77
N ASP A 106 -7.93 -1.78 17.65
CA ASP A 106 -7.84 -3.23 17.86
C ASP A 106 -8.07 -4.05 16.57
N ALA A 107 -8.08 -3.41 15.42
CA ALA A 107 -8.25 -4.13 14.18
C ALA A 107 -7.04 -5.01 13.86
N ALA A 108 -7.32 -6.26 13.49
CA ALA A 108 -6.32 -7.21 13.03
C ALA A 108 -6.26 -7.21 11.51
N LEU A 109 -5.06 -7.17 10.94
CA LEU A 109 -4.88 -7.37 9.51
C LEU A 109 -5.45 -8.73 9.11
N GLU A 110 -6.20 -8.75 8.03
CA GLU A 110 -6.77 -9.98 7.48
C GLU A 110 -5.69 -11.04 7.17
N ASN A 111 -6.11 -12.30 7.19
CA ASN A 111 -5.21 -13.41 6.90
C ASN A 111 -5.11 -13.65 5.39
N GLY A 112 -4.50 -12.72 4.70
CA GLY A 112 -4.29 -12.77 3.26
C GLY A 112 -2.82 -12.62 2.91
N HIS A 113 -2.54 -12.35 1.65
CA HIS A 113 -1.18 -12.04 1.20
C HIS A 113 -0.71 -10.71 1.76
N THR A 114 0.54 -10.70 2.19
CA THR A 114 1.28 -9.49 2.54
C THR A 114 2.55 -9.41 1.73
N LEU A 115 3.17 -8.23 1.67
CA LEU A 115 4.51 -8.06 1.08
C LEU A 115 5.50 -9.09 1.65
N ALA A 116 5.45 -9.32 2.98
CA ALA A 116 6.33 -10.27 3.63
C ALA A 116 6.04 -11.73 3.24
N THR A 117 4.75 -12.12 3.15
CA THR A 117 4.37 -13.47 2.72
C THR A 117 4.87 -13.78 1.32
N VAL A 118 4.67 -12.85 0.40
CA VAL A 118 5.06 -13.01 -1.00
C VAL A 118 6.59 -13.09 -1.11
N LEU A 119 7.30 -12.16 -0.49
CA LEU A 119 8.77 -12.13 -0.54
C LEU A 119 9.41 -13.32 0.20
N LYS A 120 8.87 -13.75 1.34
CA LYS A 120 9.32 -14.97 2.02
C LYS A 120 9.26 -16.18 1.11
N GLN A 121 8.19 -16.32 0.34
CA GLN A 121 8.03 -17.41 -0.61
C GLN A 121 8.90 -17.26 -1.85
N ALA A 122 9.27 -16.04 -2.20
CA ALA A 122 10.29 -15.76 -3.21
C ALA A 122 11.72 -16.06 -2.74
N GLY A 123 11.89 -16.54 -1.49
CA GLY A 123 13.18 -16.92 -0.91
C GLY A 123 13.84 -15.84 -0.05
N TYR A 124 13.17 -14.72 0.22
CA TYR A 124 13.72 -13.65 1.05
C TYR A 124 13.71 -14.02 2.54
N SER A 125 14.70 -13.51 3.29
CA SER A 125 14.57 -13.33 4.74
C SER A 125 13.77 -12.08 5.01
N THR A 126 12.78 -12.13 5.93
CA THR A 126 11.82 -11.03 6.10
C THR A 126 11.78 -10.53 7.54
N ALA A 127 11.87 -9.22 7.74
CA ALA A 127 11.77 -8.60 9.06
C ALA A 127 10.85 -7.38 9.07
N LEU A 128 10.14 -7.20 10.19
CA LEU A 128 9.49 -5.96 10.56
C LEU A 128 10.15 -5.42 11.82
N ILE A 129 10.66 -4.19 11.74
CA ILE A 129 11.28 -3.50 12.87
C ILE A 129 10.60 -2.14 13.03
N GLY A 130 9.93 -1.95 14.18
CA GLY A 130 9.21 -0.73 14.50
C GLY A 130 7.72 -0.94 14.80
N LYS A 131 6.88 0.01 14.35
CA LYS A 131 5.42 -0.02 14.58
C LYS A 131 4.72 -0.93 13.56
N TRP A 132 4.09 -2.01 14.03
CA TRP A 132 3.14 -2.79 13.24
C TRP A 132 1.76 -2.11 13.19
N GLY A 133 1.10 -1.99 14.36
CA GLY A 133 -0.12 -1.21 14.53
C GLY A 133 -1.41 -1.82 13.96
N ILE A 134 -1.34 -3.03 13.42
CA ILE A 134 -2.46 -3.75 12.77
C ILE A 134 -2.52 -5.22 13.19
N GLY A 135 -2.01 -5.53 14.38
CA GLY A 135 -1.96 -6.89 14.92
C GLY A 135 -3.26 -7.36 15.56
N GLY A 136 -4.12 -6.45 15.99
CA GLY A 136 -5.30 -6.76 16.82
C GLY A 136 -4.95 -7.34 18.19
N GLY A 137 -5.96 -7.80 18.92
CA GLY A 137 -5.79 -8.53 20.16
C GLY A 137 -5.44 -7.68 21.40
N GLN A 138 -5.67 -6.37 21.38
CA GLN A 138 -5.42 -5.50 22.55
C GLN A 138 -6.26 -5.90 23.76
N GLU A 139 -7.53 -6.25 23.52
CA GLU A 139 -8.47 -6.65 24.56
C GLU A 139 -8.12 -8.02 25.16
N SER A 140 -7.35 -8.84 24.44
CA SER A 140 -6.95 -10.20 24.84
C SER A 140 -5.49 -10.28 25.31
N GLY A 141 -4.88 -9.17 25.70
CA GLY A 141 -3.54 -9.12 26.29
C GLY A 141 -2.39 -8.91 25.33
N GLY A 142 -2.63 -8.84 24.02
CA GLY A 142 -1.66 -8.34 23.02
C GLY A 142 -0.36 -9.13 22.88
N THR A 143 -0.35 -10.45 23.17
CA THR A 143 0.84 -11.30 23.08
C THR A 143 0.97 -12.01 21.72
N PRO A 144 2.13 -12.61 21.38
CA PRO A 144 2.29 -13.42 20.18
C PRO A 144 1.23 -14.51 20.02
N ALA A 145 0.82 -15.13 21.14
CA ALA A 145 -0.19 -16.18 21.15
C ALA A 145 -1.60 -15.64 20.87
N THR A 146 -1.97 -14.51 21.47
CA THR A 146 -3.34 -13.98 21.47
C THR A 146 -3.64 -13.04 20.31
N CYS A 147 -2.63 -12.39 19.74
CA CYS A 147 -2.82 -11.49 18.60
C CYS A 147 -3.05 -12.27 17.30
N PRO A 148 -4.21 -12.08 16.63
CA PRO A 148 -4.54 -12.84 15.42
C PRO A 148 -3.64 -12.49 14.24
N ALA A 149 -3.17 -11.25 14.14
CA ALA A 149 -2.30 -10.76 13.08
C ALA A 149 -0.92 -10.34 13.60
N TRP A 150 -0.33 -11.15 14.47
CA TRP A 150 1.06 -10.98 14.88
C TRP A 150 1.98 -10.95 13.65
N PRO A 151 3.03 -10.12 13.57
CA PRO A 151 3.83 -9.99 12.35
C PRO A 151 4.35 -11.31 11.78
N THR A 152 4.78 -12.26 12.63
CA THR A 152 5.24 -13.57 12.14
C THR A 152 4.10 -14.44 11.58
N LYS A 153 2.86 -14.21 12.01
CA LYS A 153 1.66 -14.81 11.40
C LYS A 153 1.26 -14.16 10.07
N ARG A 154 1.95 -13.10 9.68
CA ARG A 154 1.73 -12.32 8.44
C ARG A 154 2.95 -12.32 7.50
N GLY A 155 3.82 -13.33 7.64
CA GLY A 155 4.91 -13.62 6.70
C GLY A 155 6.28 -13.11 7.11
N PHE A 156 6.41 -12.34 8.18
CA PHE A 156 7.74 -11.94 8.66
C PHE A 156 8.44 -13.11 9.40
N ASP A 157 9.72 -13.31 9.14
CA ASP A 157 10.53 -14.25 9.89
C ASP A 157 10.94 -13.69 11.24
N PHE A 158 11.07 -12.37 11.32
CA PHE A 158 11.52 -11.65 12.50
C PHE A 158 10.67 -10.41 12.76
N PHE A 159 10.38 -10.16 14.04
CA PHE A 159 9.69 -8.95 14.49
C PHE A 159 10.42 -8.32 15.67
N PHE A 160 10.58 -6.99 15.61
CA PHE A 160 11.04 -6.18 16.73
C PHE A 160 10.24 -4.88 16.78
N GLY A 161 9.62 -4.55 17.90
CA GLY A 161 8.92 -3.27 18.05
C GLY A 161 7.53 -3.37 18.68
N TYR A 162 6.65 -2.46 18.28
CA TYR A 162 5.29 -2.35 18.77
C TYR A 162 4.30 -3.13 17.90
N ASN A 163 3.67 -4.16 18.44
CA ASN A 163 2.53 -4.82 17.78
C ASN A 163 1.26 -3.96 17.84
N ASN A 164 1.06 -3.29 18.97
CA ASN A 164 -0.13 -2.53 19.29
C ASN A 164 -0.12 -1.14 18.64
N HIS A 165 -1.29 -0.69 18.15
CA HIS A 165 -1.43 0.61 17.49
C HIS A 165 -1.12 1.78 18.42
N LEU A 166 -1.72 1.81 19.63
CA LEU A 166 -1.54 2.90 20.59
C LEU A 166 -0.13 2.93 21.19
N ALA A 167 0.46 1.76 21.45
CA ALA A 167 1.85 1.67 21.90
C ALA A 167 2.80 2.28 20.88
N GLY A 168 2.52 2.05 19.59
CA GLY A 168 3.28 2.61 18.47
C GLY A 168 3.19 4.14 18.31
N HIS A 169 2.70 4.87 19.30
CA HIS A 169 2.77 6.34 19.37
C HIS A 169 3.80 6.81 20.42
N ARG A 170 4.56 5.91 21.03
CA ARG A 170 5.54 6.22 22.09
C ARG A 170 6.93 6.29 21.51
N HIS A 171 7.67 7.33 21.92
CA HIS A 171 9.03 7.55 21.46
C HIS A 171 10.07 7.01 22.44
N TYR A 172 9.69 6.83 23.70
CA TYR A 172 10.50 6.22 24.76
C TYR A 172 9.71 5.08 25.40
N PRO A 173 9.97 3.82 24.99
CA PRO A 173 9.12 2.69 25.37
C PRO A 173 8.96 2.50 26.87
N LYS A 174 10.04 2.64 27.64
CA LYS A 174 10.04 2.43 29.09
C LYS A 174 9.52 3.64 29.84
N GLU A 175 10.03 4.83 29.54
CA GLU A 175 9.74 6.05 30.28
C GLU A 175 8.30 6.55 30.06
N GLU A 176 7.75 6.31 28.88
CA GLU A 176 6.37 6.65 28.55
C GLU A 176 5.39 5.52 28.87
N SER A 177 5.90 4.39 29.28
CA SER A 177 5.09 3.24 29.60
C SER A 177 4.69 3.30 31.07
N ASN A 178 3.41 3.56 31.33
CA ASN A 178 2.80 3.03 32.54
C ASN A 178 2.58 1.54 32.25
N ALA A 179 3.69 0.79 32.17
CA ALA A 179 3.64 -0.63 31.77
C ALA A 179 2.76 -1.35 32.78
N ASP A 180 1.55 -1.67 32.37
CA ASP A 180 0.76 -2.69 33.02
C ASP A 180 1.32 -4.04 32.52
N PRO A 181 2.05 -4.77 33.34
CA PRO A 181 2.64 -6.06 32.94
C PRO A 181 1.59 -7.07 32.54
N GLU A 182 0.35 -6.92 33.04
CA GLU A 182 -0.73 -7.86 32.76
C GLU A 182 -1.38 -7.65 31.38
N THR A 183 -1.41 -6.43 30.87
CA THR A 183 -2.09 -6.13 29.60
C THR A 183 -1.16 -6.02 28.40
N HIS A 184 0.17 -5.97 28.58
CA HIS A 184 1.20 -5.85 27.53
C HIS A 184 0.92 -4.76 26.49
N ARG A 185 0.03 -3.79 26.83
CA ARG A 185 -0.50 -2.80 25.90
C ARG A 185 0.56 -1.88 25.33
N ASN A 186 1.66 -1.68 26.07
CA ASN A 186 2.73 -0.75 25.72
C ASN A 186 4.07 -1.46 25.44
N ALA A 187 4.00 -2.76 25.17
CA ALA A 187 5.17 -3.58 25.06
C ALA A 187 5.94 -3.37 23.74
N VAL A 188 7.26 -3.31 23.86
CA VAL A 188 8.20 -3.57 22.76
C VAL A 188 8.65 -5.01 22.86
N TRP A 189 8.66 -5.68 21.72
CA TRP A 189 8.98 -7.08 21.57
C TRP A 189 10.25 -7.28 20.77
N ASP A 190 11.09 -8.26 21.13
CA ASP A 190 12.19 -8.82 20.32
C ASP A 190 11.87 -10.29 20.04
N GLY A 191 11.33 -10.56 18.87
CA GLY A 191 10.66 -11.83 18.60
C GLY A 191 9.43 -12.02 19.49
N ASP A 192 9.44 -13.04 20.31
CA ASP A 192 8.35 -13.37 21.26
C ASP A 192 8.67 -12.91 22.71
N GLU A 193 9.80 -12.26 22.93
CA GLU A 193 10.21 -11.74 24.25
C GLU A 193 9.80 -10.27 24.40
N MET A 194 9.10 -9.94 25.49
CA MET A 194 8.85 -8.55 25.87
C MET A 194 10.11 -7.96 26.53
N ILE A 195 10.62 -6.88 25.96
CA ILE A 195 11.87 -6.27 26.41
C ILE A 195 11.76 -4.83 26.90
N THR A 196 10.53 -4.31 27.08
CA THR A 196 10.28 -2.92 27.45
C THR A 196 11.08 -2.48 28.67
N ASP A 197 11.17 -3.32 29.71
CA ASP A 197 11.89 -3.01 30.95
C ASP A 197 13.42 -2.90 30.77
N LYS A 198 13.97 -3.36 29.64
CA LYS A 198 15.40 -3.30 29.32
C LYS A 198 15.77 -2.03 28.53
N LEU A 199 14.79 -1.18 28.17
CA LEU A 199 14.95 -0.08 27.20
C LEU A 199 15.12 1.29 27.84
N ASP A 200 15.88 1.38 28.96
CA ASP A 200 16.13 2.63 29.66
C ASP A 200 16.71 3.72 28.74
N GLY A 201 16.03 4.85 28.64
CA GLY A 201 16.45 6.00 27.86
C GLY A 201 16.64 5.76 26.36
N CYS A 202 16.00 4.73 25.81
CA CYS A 202 16.08 4.36 24.39
C CYS A 202 15.04 5.13 23.58
N TYR A 203 15.50 6.00 22.69
CA TYR A 203 14.65 6.70 21.73
C TYR A 203 14.28 5.75 20.57
N CYS A 204 13.00 5.63 20.22
CA CYS A 204 12.51 4.63 19.25
C CYS A 204 13.15 4.70 17.87
N THR A 205 13.36 5.90 17.31
CA THR A 205 14.01 6.03 16.00
C THR A 205 15.40 5.41 16.00
N ASP A 206 16.19 5.69 17.04
CA ASP A 206 17.53 5.13 17.23
C ASP A 206 17.49 3.63 17.49
N LEU A 207 16.58 3.21 18.37
CA LEU A 207 16.40 1.82 18.76
C LEU A 207 16.08 0.93 17.56
N PHE A 208 15.13 1.37 16.74
CA PHE A 208 14.71 0.61 15.56
C PHE A 208 15.80 0.62 14.49
N THR A 209 16.49 1.74 14.28
CA THR A 209 17.63 1.82 13.35
C THR A 209 18.79 0.92 13.80
N ALA A 210 19.18 0.96 15.07
CA ALA A 210 20.23 0.10 15.60
C ALA A 210 19.90 -1.39 15.44
N ARG A 211 18.63 -1.76 15.73
CA ARG A 211 18.16 -3.15 15.59
C ARG A 211 18.09 -3.60 14.13
N ALA A 212 17.69 -2.69 13.23
CA ALA A 212 17.67 -2.92 11.79
C ALA A 212 19.09 -3.16 11.25
N LYS A 213 20.05 -2.31 11.61
CA LYS A 213 21.47 -2.49 11.26
C LYS A 213 21.99 -3.83 11.75
N LYS A 214 21.74 -4.16 13.02
CA LYS A 214 22.15 -5.46 13.59
C LYS A 214 21.55 -6.62 12.82
N TRP A 215 20.26 -6.56 12.49
CA TRP A 215 19.58 -7.62 11.73
C TRP A 215 20.14 -7.77 10.32
N ILE A 216 20.39 -6.67 9.58
CA ILE A 216 21.02 -6.71 8.25
C ILE A 216 22.40 -7.36 8.32
N VAL A 217 23.24 -6.95 9.29
CA VAL A 217 24.58 -7.53 9.48
C VAL A 217 24.50 -9.02 9.77
N ASP A 218 23.54 -9.47 10.58
CA ASP A 218 23.36 -10.88 10.90
C ASP A 218 22.92 -11.68 9.66
N GLN A 219 22.00 -11.14 8.83
CA GLN A 219 21.64 -11.78 7.56
C GLN A 219 22.83 -11.94 6.63
N GLN A 220 23.63 -10.89 6.47
CA GLN A 220 24.81 -10.91 5.61
C GLN A 220 25.92 -11.84 6.14
N LYS A 221 25.99 -12.06 7.44
CA LYS A 221 26.89 -13.07 8.05
C LYS A 221 26.39 -14.49 7.87
N ALA A 222 25.08 -14.69 7.93
CA ALA A 222 24.47 -16.02 7.82
C ALA A 222 24.51 -16.52 6.36
N ASP A 223 24.06 -15.72 5.41
CA ASP A 223 24.07 -16.03 3.99
C ASP A 223 24.01 -14.75 3.14
N LYS A 224 25.13 -14.41 2.51
CA LYS A 224 25.23 -13.22 1.62
C LYS A 224 24.45 -13.36 0.32
N SER A 225 24.15 -14.59 -0.10
CA SER A 225 23.44 -14.86 -1.36
C SER A 225 21.92 -14.75 -1.19
N LYS A 226 21.41 -14.81 0.04
CA LYS A 226 19.99 -14.75 0.33
C LYS A 226 19.51 -13.31 0.40
N PRO A 227 18.58 -12.87 -0.48
CA PRO A 227 18.03 -11.54 -0.41
C PRO A 227 17.20 -11.35 0.85
N PHE A 228 17.03 -10.09 1.27
CA PHE A 228 16.20 -9.77 2.41
C PHE A 228 15.17 -8.67 2.13
N PHE A 229 14.08 -8.71 2.86
CA PHE A 229 13.07 -7.66 2.98
C PHE A 229 13.03 -7.15 4.41
N LEU A 230 13.31 -5.88 4.58
CA LEU A 230 13.19 -5.18 5.86
C LEU A 230 12.09 -4.11 5.75
N ALA A 231 11.03 -4.22 6.54
CA ALA A 231 10.09 -3.15 6.80
C ALA A 231 10.53 -2.43 8.09
N LEU A 232 11.17 -1.26 7.94
CA LEU A 232 11.56 -0.38 9.04
C LEU A 232 10.48 0.69 9.21
N THR A 233 9.68 0.58 10.27
CA THR A 233 8.49 1.39 10.47
C THR A 233 8.64 2.27 11.70
N HIS A 234 9.12 3.50 11.49
CA HIS A 234 9.34 4.47 12.55
C HIS A 234 8.03 5.01 13.13
N VAL A 235 8.07 5.41 14.40
CA VAL A 235 7.00 6.16 15.07
C VAL A 235 7.07 7.64 14.72
N ALA A 236 8.28 8.18 14.55
CA ALA A 236 8.49 9.59 14.21
C ALA A 236 7.93 9.92 12.81
N PRO A 237 7.39 11.14 12.63
CA PRO A 237 7.21 12.22 13.59
C PRO A 237 5.82 12.31 14.26
N HIS A 238 5.15 11.18 14.51
CA HIS A 238 3.80 11.10 15.11
C HIS A 238 3.67 11.93 16.41
N ALA A 239 2.45 12.31 16.74
CA ALA A 239 2.08 13.02 17.97
C ALA A 239 2.63 12.33 19.22
N ARG A 240 2.94 13.10 20.23
CA ARG A 240 3.74 13.17 21.42
C ARG A 240 5.06 13.91 21.19
N LEU A 241 5.54 14.00 19.93
CA LEU A 241 6.71 14.79 19.54
C LEU A 241 7.92 14.54 20.45
N GLY A 242 8.14 13.27 20.83
CA GLY A 242 9.32 12.87 21.61
C GLY A 242 10.60 13.05 20.78
N ILE A 243 11.61 13.70 21.34
CA ILE A 243 12.88 14.00 20.68
C ILE A 243 14.04 13.18 21.27
N PRO A 244 15.14 12.98 20.52
CA PRO A 244 16.31 12.27 21.03
C PRO A 244 16.83 12.85 22.35
N ALA A 245 17.71 12.09 23.01
CA ALA A 245 18.42 12.53 24.21
C ALA A 245 19.76 13.23 23.89
N GLY A 246 20.26 13.16 22.67
CA GLY A 246 21.55 13.72 22.24
C GLY A 246 21.74 13.70 20.74
N GLU A 247 22.91 14.16 20.31
CA GLU A 247 23.30 14.18 18.89
C GLU A 247 23.32 12.78 18.28
N TYR A 248 23.09 12.70 16.96
CA TYR A 248 23.29 11.46 16.22
C TYR A 248 24.79 11.12 16.23
N PRO A 249 25.18 9.88 16.55
CA PRO A 249 26.59 9.50 16.52
C PRO A 249 27.19 9.63 15.11
N ALA A 250 28.41 10.16 15.04
CA ALA A 250 29.09 10.37 13.78
C ALA A 250 29.40 9.07 13.01
N GLY A 251 29.59 9.19 11.71
CA GLY A 251 30.17 8.19 10.82
C GLY A 251 29.17 7.26 10.12
N GLY A 252 28.12 6.81 10.78
CA GLY A 252 27.17 5.85 10.18
C GLY A 252 27.76 4.46 9.86
N GLY A 253 26.94 3.57 9.29
CA GLY A 253 27.37 2.28 8.78
C GLY A 253 27.79 1.24 9.83
N LEU A 254 28.72 0.37 9.49
CA LEU A 254 29.16 -0.73 10.37
C LEU A 254 29.79 -0.25 11.68
N ASN A 255 30.57 0.82 11.63
CA ASN A 255 31.44 1.25 12.74
C ASN A 255 31.02 2.62 13.33
N GLY A 256 30.01 3.28 12.77
CA GLY A 256 29.51 4.58 13.20
C GLY A 256 28.01 4.61 13.36
N GLY A 257 27.44 5.80 13.62
CA GLY A 257 26.02 5.98 13.81
C GLY A 257 25.48 5.30 15.06
N VAL A 258 24.19 4.96 15.02
CA VAL A 258 23.57 4.22 16.12
C VAL A 258 23.98 2.76 16.09
N GLN A 259 24.25 2.19 17.28
CA GLN A 259 24.74 0.82 17.44
C GLN A 259 23.89 0.06 18.46
N TRP A 260 23.56 -1.18 18.12
CA TRP A 260 22.96 -2.13 19.03
C TRP A 260 24.03 -2.71 19.97
N LEU A 261 23.88 -2.53 21.27
CA LEU A 261 24.78 -3.07 22.30
C LEU A 261 24.18 -4.35 22.93
N GLY A 262 22.85 -4.42 23.07
CA GLY A 262 22.16 -5.60 23.58
C GLY A 262 22.27 -5.81 25.09
N GLU A 263 22.76 -4.83 25.83
CA GLU A 263 22.90 -4.89 27.28
C GLU A 263 21.67 -4.28 27.97
N PRO A 264 21.00 -4.96 28.91
CA PRO A 264 19.88 -4.40 29.66
C PRO A 264 20.27 -3.04 30.30
N GLY A 265 19.41 -2.01 30.11
CA GLY A 265 19.69 -0.63 30.54
C GLY A 265 20.66 0.14 29.65
N LYS A 266 21.25 -0.51 28.65
CA LYS A 266 22.14 0.12 27.64
C LYS A 266 22.01 -0.61 26.28
N MET A 267 20.77 -0.74 25.81
CA MET A 267 20.50 -1.51 24.60
C MET A 267 21.10 -0.91 23.33
N ILE A 268 21.25 0.41 23.28
CA ILE A 268 21.87 1.16 22.19
C ILE A 268 22.88 2.19 22.70
N ASN A 269 23.83 2.57 21.86
CA ASN A 269 24.89 3.53 22.23
C ASN A 269 24.36 4.96 22.52
N THR A 270 23.15 5.30 22.08
CA THR A 270 22.49 6.60 22.30
C THR A 270 21.53 6.61 23.50
N ALA A 271 21.37 5.51 24.21
CA ALA A 271 20.53 5.44 25.41
C ALA A 271 20.98 6.43 26.49
N ARG A 272 20.06 7.21 27.07
CA ARG A 272 20.29 8.21 28.10
C ARG A 272 19.18 8.17 29.14
N PRO A 273 19.26 7.28 30.13
CA PRO A 273 18.21 7.14 31.14
C PRO A 273 17.94 8.42 31.94
N ASP A 274 19.00 9.21 32.21
CA ASP A 274 18.93 10.39 33.07
C ASP A 274 18.58 11.69 32.35
N SER A 275 18.55 11.69 31.02
CA SER A 275 18.38 12.91 30.20
C SER A 275 17.61 12.68 28.90
N TRP A 276 16.62 11.79 28.93
CA TRP A 276 15.78 11.50 27.77
C TRP A 276 14.88 12.68 27.37
N ASP A 277 14.45 12.72 26.10
CA ASP A 277 13.50 13.72 25.53
C ASP A 277 13.94 15.19 25.63
N THR A 278 15.25 15.45 25.48
CA THR A 278 15.81 16.79 25.76
C THR A 278 16.49 17.46 24.57
N PHE A 279 16.82 16.73 23.51
CA PHE A 279 17.71 17.24 22.47
C PHE A 279 16.94 17.87 21.31
N ILE A 280 16.89 19.20 21.29
CA ILE A 280 16.54 19.94 20.07
C ILE A 280 17.78 20.00 19.18
N HIS A 281 17.63 19.60 17.90
CA HIS A 281 18.72 19.64 16.94
C HIS A 281 19.35 21.05 16.90
N PRO A 282 20.68 21.19 16.89
CA PRO A 282 21.38 22.48 16.98
C PRO A 282 20.91 23.52 15.98
N GLN A 283 20.63 23.08 14.77
CA GLN A 283 20.11 23.91 13.67
C GLN A 283 18.81 24.63 14.05
N TYR A 284 17.97 24.05 14.90
CA TYR A 284 16.65 24.59 15.23
C TYR A 284 16.58 25.28 16.61
N ARG A 285 17.62 25.19 17.45
CA ARG A 285 17.61 25.75 18.82
C ARG A 285 17.25 27.23 18.86
N ASN A 286 17.77 27.99 17.90
CA ASN A 286 17.55 29.45 17.81
C ASN A 286 16.78 29.86 16.55
N ALA A 287 16.25 28.89 15.78
CA ALA A 287 15.55 29.17 14.55
C ALA A 287 14.12 29.71 14.81
N TRP A 288 13.60 30.51 13.90
CA TRP A 288 12.19 30.87 13.71
C TRP A 288 11.52 31.67 14.81
N GLN A 289 12.24 32.32 15.71
CA GLN A 289 11.67 33.11 16.81
C GLN A 289 10.81 34.28 16.32
N GLU A 290 11.36 35.09 15.40
CA GLU A 290 10.65 36.23 14.81
C GLU A 290 9.41 35.81 14.03
N TYR A 291 9.54 34.75 13.22
CA TYR A 291 8.43 34.17 12.48
C TYR A 291 7.31 33.71 13.40
N ALA A 292 7.64 32.96 14.46
CA ALA A 292 6.66 32.50 15.45
C ALA A 292 6.00 33.64 16.18
N GLN A 293 6.77 34.66 16.58
CA GLN A 293 6.25 35.85 17.28
C GLN A 293 5.28 36.64 16.38
N ALA A 294 5.65 36.85 15.11
CA ALA A 294 4.80 37.55 14.15
C ALA A 294 3.50 36.80 13.86
N ARG A 295 3.57 35.45 13.82
CA ARG A 295 2.45 34.59 13.42
C ARG A 295 1.49 34.31 14.59
N TYR A 296 2.00 34.05 15.80
CA TYR A 296 1.24 33.51 16.93
C TYR A 296 1.17 34.43 18.15
N GLY A 297 1.91 35.53 18.16
CA GLY A 297 1.89 36.47 19.28
C GLY A 297 2.17 35.81 20.65
N ASN A 298 1.25 35.88 21.57
CA ASN A 298 1.39 35.32 22.92
C ASN A 298 1.54 33.79 22.96
N ASN A 299 1.15 33.09 21.87
CA ASN A 299 1.29 31.62 21.73
C ASN A 299 2.60 31.20 21.05
N ALA A 300 3.46 32.18 20.68
CA ALA A 300 4.67 31.93 19.89
C ALA A 300 5.62 30.93 20.53
N ALA A 301 5.92 31.06 21.81
CA ALA A 301 6.85 30.17 22.51
C ALA A 301 6.40 28.71 22.48
N HIS A 302 5.12 28.48 22.65
CA HIS A 302 4.52 27.15 22.64
C HIS A 302 4.56 26.51 21.26
N LYS A 303 4.11 27.23 20.20
CA LYS A 303 4.13 26.79 18.83
C LYS A 303 5.56 26.58 18.32
N LEU A 304 6.49 27.43 18.71
CA LEU A 304 7.90 27.31 18.36
C LEU A 304 8.54 26.06 18.95
N MET A 305 8.26 25.75 20.22
CA MET A 305 8.77 24.53 20.85
C MET A 305 8.27 23.29 20.11
N THR A 306 6.99 23.22 19.79
CA THR A 306 6.39 22.13 19.03
C THR A 306 7.05 21.97 17.66
N ALA A 307 7.20 23.08 16.94
CA ALA A 307 7.82 23.08 15.61
C ALA A 307 9.27 22.59 15.65
N ARG A 308 10.07 23.05 16.62
CA ARG A 308 11.46 22.62 16.81
C ARG A 308 11.58 21.13 17.13
N ARG A 309 10.66 20.61 17.95
CA ARG A 309 10.61 19.16 18.24
C ARG A 309 10.27 18.37 16.99
N HIS A 310 9.23 18.74 16.25
CA HIS A 310 8.85 18.10 15.00
C HIS A 310 9.99 18.08 13.99
N ALA A 311 10.64 19.21 13.74
CA ALA A 311 11.78 19.30 12.85
C ALA A 311 12.95 18.40 13.31
N SER A 312 13.25 18.38 14.64
CA SER A 312 14.30 17.52 15.20
C SER A 312 14.03 16.03 15.02
N MET A 313 12.76 15.61 15.09
CA MET A 313 12.35 14.22 14.84
C MET A 313 12.55 13.82 13.40
N ILE A 314 12.17 14.69 12.46
CA ILE A 314 12.34 14.43 11.01
C ILE A 314 13.82 14.39 10.64
N THR A 315 14.62 15.34 11.14
CA THR A 315 16.08 15.31 10.93
C THR A 315 16.69 14.04 11.51
N ARG A 316 16.21 13.53 12.67
CA ARG A 316 16.67 12.26 13.23
C ARG A 316 16.35 11.06 12.33
N VAL A 317 15.19 11.07 11.68
CA VAL A 317 14.85 10.05 10.66
C VAL A 317 15.78 10.15 9.47
N ASP A 318 16.07 11.36 8.98
CA ASP A 318 16.97 11.59 7.85
C ASP A 318 18.41 11.12 8.14
N GLU A 319 18.91 11.40 9.36
CA GLU A 319 20.22 10.90 9.85
C GLU A 319 20.23 9.37 9.91
N SER A 320 19.16 8.74 10.40
CA SER A 320 19.05 7.28 10.50
C SER A 320 19.02 6.60 9.13
N LEU A 321 18.42 7.24 8.15
CA LEU A 321 18.44 6.76 6.77
C LEU A 321 19.84 6.85 6.16
N GLY A 322 20.58 7.93 6.44
CA GLY A 322 21.97 8.07 6.05
C GLY A 322 22.86 6.96 6.61
N ASP A 323 22.63 6.62 7.88
CA ASP A 323 23.31 5.52 8.57
C ASP A 323 23.05 4.16 7.90
N LEU A 324 21.82 3.86 7.50
CA LEU A 324 21.44 2.63 6.77
C LEU A 324 22.07 2.58 5.37
N VAL A 325 22.06 3.70 4.64
CA VAL A 325 22.71 3.76 3.32
C VAL A 325 24.20 3.48 3.44
N GLN A 326 24.88 4.10 4.42
CA GLN A 326 26.28 3.83 4.71
C GLN A 326 26.52 2.36 5.07
N LEU A 327 25.63 1.74 5.85
CA LEU A 327 25.72 0.31 6.17
C LEU A 327 25.66 -0.55 4.91
N CYS A 328 24.75 -0.27 3.98
CA CYS A 328 24.68 -1.00 2.72
C CYS A 328 25.98 -0.86 1.88
N GLN A 329 26.58 0.33 1.90
CA GLN A 329 27.88 0.58 1.25
C GLN A 329 29.01 -0.21 1.91
N ASP A 330 29.12 -0.16 3.25
CA ASP A 330 30.13 -0.87 4.03
C ASP A 330 30.05 -2.40 3.86
N LEU A 331 28.85 -2.93 3.66
CA LEU A 331 28.61 -4.35 3.40
C LEU A 331 28.80 -4.74 1.93
N GLY A 332 28.96 -3.78 1.03
CA GLY A 332 29.08 -4.02 -0.42
C GLY A 332 27.80 -4.50 -1.08
N ILE A 333 26.61 -4.14 -0.53
CA ILE A 333 25.29 -4.54 -1.05
C ILE A 333 24.49 -3.36 -1.60
N ALA A 334 25.03 -2.15 -1.62
CA ALA A 334 24.30 -0.94 -2.01
C ALA A 334 23.75 -1.03 -3.45
N ASP A 335 24.53 -1.55 -4.40
CA ASP A 335 24.15 -1.67 -5.81
C ASP A 335 23.07 -2.74 -6.06
N ASN A 336 22.83 -3.63 -5.09
CA ASN A 336 21.78 -4.65 -5.13
C ASN A 336 20.74 -4.44 -4.00
N THR A 337 20.50 -3.19 -3.63
CA THR A 337 19.51 -2.86 -2.59
C THR A 337 18.63 -1.72 -3.06
N ILE A 338 17.32 -1.90 -2.98
CA ILE A 338 16.33 -0.86 -3.17
C ILE A 338 15.86 -0.35 -1.80
N ILE A 339 15.93 0.95 -1.60
CA ILE A 339 15.41 1.66 -0.43
C ILE A 339 14.20 2.49 -0.85
N ILE A 340 13.06 2.24 -0.22
CA ILE A 340 11.79 2.93 -0.44
C ILE A 340 11.48 3.70 0.82
N PHE A 341 11.40 5.02 0.74
CA PHE A 341 11.01 5.90 1.84
C PHE A 341 9.64 6.51 1.56
N THR A 342 8.71 6.42 2.52
CA THR A 342 7.40 7.07 2.45
C THR A 342 6.79 7.28 3.84
N SER A 343 5.68 8.04 3.94
CA SER A 343 4.87 8.23 5.15
C SER A 343 3.52 7.54 5.02
N ASP A 344 2.95 7.10 6.13
CA ASP A 344 1.67 6.37 6.11
C ASP A 344 0.45 7.27 5.87
N ASN A 345 0.53 8.55 6.18
CA ASN A 345 -0.48 9.59 5.85
C ASN A 345 0.14 10.99 5.91
N GLY A 346 -0.65 12.00 5.54
CA GLY A 346 -0.24 13.39 5.63
C GLY A 346 -0.03 13.87 7.07
N ALA A 347 0.48 15.10 7.20
CA ALA A 347 0.77 15.74 8.50
C ALA A 347 -0.44 15.77 9.43
N HIS A 348 -0.19 15.80 10.73
CA HIS A 348 -1.22 15.80 11.78
C HIS A 348 -1.28 17.13 12.53
N ASP A 349 -2.42 17.37 13.19
CA ASP A 349 -2.63 18.44 14.16
C ASP A 349 -3.04 17.90 15.54
N GLU A 350 -2.72 16.63 15.80
CA GLU A 350 -3.15 15.98 17.03
C GLU A 350 -2.49 16.63 18.25
N PRO A 351 -3.27 16.90 19.31
CA PRO A 351 -2.70 17.30 20.58
C PRO A 351 -1.83 16.15 21.09
N GLY A 352 -0.69 16.48 21.64
CA GLY A 352 0.10 15.51 22.38
C GLY A 352 -0.80 14.82 23.41
N ALA A 353 -0.57 13.54 23.67
CA ALA A 353 -1.41 12.76 24.57
C ALA A 353 -1.54 13.47 25.93
N VAL A 354 -2.74 13.35 26.48
CA VAL A 354 -3.06 13.79 27.84
C VAL A 354 -1.99 13.23 28.80
N GLY A 355 -1.22 14.12 29.40
CA GLY A 355 -0.17 13.74 30.33
C GLY A 355 1.25 14.10 29.93
N GLY A 356 1.46 15.00 28.99
CA GLY A 356 2.76 15.61 28.59
C GLY A 356 4.04 14.96 29.12
N PHE A 357 5.11 15.02 28.39
CA PHE A 357 6.40 14.50 28.83
C PHE A 357 6.97 15.35 29.99
N ALA A 358 7.56 14.72 30.98
CA ALA A 358 8.28 15.39 32.08
C ALA A 358 7.55 16.60 32.67
N GLY A 359 6.21 16.57 32.79
CA GLY A 359 5.42 17.66 33.34
C GLY A 359 5.09 18.80 32.38
N HIS A 360 5.44 18.68 31.09
CA HIS A 360 5.06 19.65 30.08
C HIS A 360 3.84 19.14 29.28
N PRO A 361 2.76 19.95 29.16
CA PRO A 361 1.68 19.61 28.25
C PRO A 361 2.27 19.55 26.82
N ALA A 362 2.11 18.41 26.13
CA ALA A 362 2.51 18.32 24.72
C ALA A 362 1.50 19.10 23.88
N PRO A 363 1.90 20.22 23.27
CA PRO A 363 1.02 21.00 22.42
C PRO A 363 0.68 20.26 21.14
N ALA A 364 -0.45 20.62 20.54
CA ALA A 364 -0.77 20.18 19.21
C ALA A 364 0.25 20.73 18.20
N GLN A 365 0.68 19.87 17.29
CA GLN A 365 1.40 20.28 16.10
C GLN A 365 0.58 21.31 15.32
N ASP A 366 1.24 22.28 14.72
CA ASP A 366 0.63 23.15 13.72
C ASP A 366 1.26 22.87 12.36
N PRO A 367 0.62 22.05 11.51
CA PRO A 367 1.19 21.68 10.22
C PRO A 367 1.37 22.85 9.26
N SER A 368 0.71 23.99 9.55
CA SER A 368 0.89 25.22 8.77
C SER A 368 2.18 25.98 9.12
N PHE A 369 2.87 25.60 10.19
CA PHE A 369 4.15 26.22 10.56
C PHE A 369 5.21 25.99 9.49
N PHE A 370 5.32 24.77 9.00
CA PHE A 370 6.23 24.37 7.90
C PHE A 370 5.52 24.20 6.57
N ARG A 371 4.20 24.40 6.51
CA ARG A 371 3.38 23.96 5.39
C ARG A 371 3.59 22.46 5.10
N SER A 372 3.52 21.65 6.16
CA SER A 372 3.75 20.20 6.08
C SER A 372 2.86 19.50 5.05
N TYR A 373 1.73 20.10 4.67
CA TYR A 373 0.86 19.67 3.58
C TYR A 373 1.29 20.20 2.18
N GLY A 374 2.38 20.99 2.10
CA GLY A 374 2.83 21.61 0.84
C GLY A 374 1.88 22.71 0.35
N ASN A 375 1.61 22.73 -0.94
CA ASN A 375 0.63 23.62 -1.58
C ASN A 375 -0.76 22.97 -1.71
N HIS A 376 -1.06 22.00 -0.84
CA HIS A 376 -2.31 21.27 -0.85
C HIS A 376 -3.15 21.61 0.37
N ASP A 377 -4.47 21.36 0.30
CA ASP A 377 -5.33 21.44 1.46
C ASP A 377 -5.52 20.04 2.07
N GLY A 378 -5.83 19.98 3.35
CA GLY A 378 -6.01 18.73 4.07
C GLY A 378 -4.77 18.30 4.87
N ILE A 379 -5.03 17.51 5.90
CA ILE A 379 -4.06 16.88 6.78
C ILE A 379 -4.56 15.47 7.12
N LYS A 380 -3.90 14.76 8.00
CA LYS A 380 -4.37 13.48 8.56
C LYS A 380 -5.88 13.52 8.83
N ARG A 381 -6.60 12.50 8.40
CA ARG A 381 -8.08 12.35 8.41
C ARG A 381 -8.84 13.14 7.32
N ASP A 382 -8.17 13.93 6.51
CA ASP A 382 -8.77 14.58 5.35
C ASP A 382 -8.44 13.82 4.07
N VAL A 383 -9.40 13.68 3.17
CA VAL A 383 -9.19 13.00 1.88
C VAL A 383 -8.73 13.93 0.75
N PHE A 384 -8.42 15.17 1.08
CA PHE A 384 -7.74 16.10 0.18
C PHE A 384 -6.26 15.74 0.03
N ASP A 385 -5.58 16.30 -0.97
CA ASP A 385 -4.21 15.91 -1.27
C ASP A 385 -3.26 16.06 -0.07
N GLY A 386 -3.41 17.07 0.78
CA GLY A 386 -2.57 17.22 1.97
C GLY A 386 -2.71 16.10 3.02
N GLY A 387 -3.81 15.35 3.00
CA GLY A 387 -4.01 14.19 3.87
C GLY A 387 -3.64 12.85 3.24
N LEU A 388 -3.78 12.74 1.92
CA LEU A 388 -3.55 11.49 1.18
C LEU A 388 -2.19 11.44 0.46
N ARG A 389 -1.66 12.57 0.02
CA ARG A 389 -0.40 12.67 -0.69
C ARG A 389 0.75 12.70 0.30
N VAL A 390 1.72 11.82 0.11
CA VAL A 390 2.84 11.61 1.03
C VAL A 390 4.18 11.72 0.31
N PRO A 391 5.29 12.06 1.02
CA PRO A 391 6.59 12.02 0.40
C PRO A 391 6.93 10.59 -0.02
N CYS A 392 7.56 10.43 -1.19
CA CYS A 392 8.04 9.14 -1.65
C CYS A 392 9.36 9.30 -2.41
N VAL A 393 10.40 8.69 -1.86
CA VAL A 393 11.75 8.65 -2.43
C VAL A 393 12.15 7.20 -2.59
N VAL A 394 12.67 6.84 -3.77
CA VAL A 394 13.21 5.50 -4.06
C VAL A 394 14.67 5.64 -4.44
N TYR A 395 15.53 4.88 -3.78
CA TYR A 395 16.95 4.85 -4.05
C TYR A 395 17.41 3.42 -4.33
N ALA A 396 17.91 3.17 -5.51
CA ALA A 396 18.38 1.85 -5.93
C ALA A 396 19.40 1.99 -7.07
N PRO A 397 20.68 2.26 -6.75
CA PRO A 397 21.72 2.41 -7.77
C PRO A 397 21.80 1.14 -8.62
N GLY A 398 21.88 1.31 -9.94
CA GLY A 398 21.93 0.17 -10.89
C GLY A 398 20.59 -0.48 -11.23
N ILE A 399 19.53 -0.28 -10.43
CA ILE A 399 18.21 -0.91 -10.64
C ILE A 399 17.22 0.07 -11.26
N ILE A 400 17.22 1.33 -10.84
CA ILE A 400 16.29 2.37 -11.30
C ILE A 400 17.02 3.51 -12.00
N LYS A 401 16.26 4.34 -12.72
CA LYS A 401 16.77 5.55 -13.38
C LYS A 401 17.09 6.62 -12.34
N GLN A 402 18.33 7.10 -12.33
CA GLN A 402 18.76 8.19 -11.47
C GLN A 402 18.12 9.53 -11.89
N GLY A 403 17.83 10.37 -10.89
CA GLY A 403 17.28 11.70 -11.08
C GLY A 403 15.86 11.72 -11.66
N LEU A 404 15.12 10.62 -11.53
CA LEU A 404 13.75 10.55 -11.98
C LEU A 404 12.83 11.36 -11.06
N VAL A 405 12.09 12.30 -11.64
CA VAL A 405 10.98 12.98 -10.97
C VAL A 405 9.70 12.67 -11.73
N SER A 406 8.80 11.90 -11.09
CA SER A 406 7.54 11.51 -11.72
C SER A 406 6.34 12.24 -11.11
N ASN A 407 5.46 12.73 -11.99
CA ASN A 407 4.16 13.30 -11.64
C ASN A 407 2.98 12.35 -11.96
N THR A 408 3.26 11.14 -12.36
CA THR A 408 2.25 10.10 -12.56
C THR A 408 1.69 9.69 -11.21
N PRO A 409 0.36 9.69 -11.01
CA PRO A 409 -0.23 9.26 -9.75
C PRO A 409 0.07 7.80 -9.46
N THR A 410 0.59 7.54 -8.26
CA THR A 410 0.91 6.23 -7.73
C THR A 410 0.29 6.07 -6.34
N GLN A 411 0.05 4.84 -5.89
CA GLN A 411 -0.61 4.60 -4.61
C GLN A 411 -0.04 3.36 -3.91
N PHE A 412 -0.25 3.24 -2.62
CA PHE A 412 0.34 2.20 -1.75
C PHE A 412 0.17 0.77 -2.23
N GLN A 413 -0.99 0.41 -2.82
CA GLN A 413 -1.19 -0.94 -3.35
C GLN A 413 -0.24 -1.31 -4.49
N ASP A 414 0.37 -0.33 -5.14
CA ASP A 414 1.31 -0.56 -6.25
C ASP A 414 2.60 -1.24 -5.79
N TRP A 415 2.97 -1.09 -4.52
CA TRP A 415 4.19 -1.71 -3.99
C TRP A 415 4.12 -3.23 -3.97
N MET A 416 2.93 -3.84 -3.82
CA MET A 416 2.80 -5.30 -3.94
C MET A 416 3.22 -5.80 -5.33
N ALA A 417 2.69 -5.20 -6.38
CA ALA A 417 3.06 -5.56 -7.75
C ALA A 417 4.54 -5.25 -8.03
N THR A 418 5.05 -4.13 -7.50
CA THR A 418 6.45 -3.71 -7.67
C THR A 418 7.43 -4.69 -7.03
N VAL A 419 7.18 -5.13 -5.79
CA VAL A 419 8.07 -6.10 -5.14
C VAL A 419 7.98 -7.49 -5.77
N CYS A 420 6.83 -7.85 -6.34
CA CYS A 420 6.70 -9.08 -7.11
C CYS A 420 7.59 -9.06 -8.35
N ASP A 421 7.60 -7.96 -9.11
CA ASP A 421 8.49 -7.80 -10.27
C ASP A 421 9.98 -7.83 -9.86
N LEU A 422 10.34 -7.12 -8.79
CA LEU A 422 11.71 -7.12 -8.26
C LEU A 422 12.17 -8.52 -7.80
N ALA A 423 11.24 -9.32 -7.32
CA ALA A 423 11.49 -10.67 -6.81
C ALA A 423 11.31 -11.77 -7.87
N ASP A 424 10.94 -11.39 -9.10
CA ASP A 424 10.60 -12.32 -10.19
C ASP A 424 9.60 -13.39 -9.72
N VAL A 425 8.47 -12.90 -9.18
CA VAL A 425 7.34 -13.76 -8.77
C VAL A 425 6.02 -13.17 -9.24
N PRO A 426 5.03 -14.01 -9.49
CA PRO A 426 3.72 -13.56 -9.94
C PRO A 426 3.04 -12.66 -8.91
N VAL A 427 2.37 -11.61 -9.40
CA VAL A 427 1.55 -10.73 -8.57
C VAL A 427 0.31 -11.49 -8.07
N PRO A 428 -0.07 -11.39 -6.79
CA PRO A 428 -1.31 -12.01 -6.30
C PRO A 428 -2.54 -11.50 -7.03
N ALA A 429 -3.49 -12.38 -7.33
CA ALA A 429 -4.73 -12.04 -8.06
C ALA A 429 -5.58 -10.98 -7.33
N ARG A 430 -5.51 -10.93 -6.01
CA ARG A 430 -6.16 -9.88 -5.19
C ARG A 430 -5.55 -8.50 -5.33
N CYS A 431 -4.32 -8.38 -5.78
CA CYS A 431 -3.63 -7.08 -5.81
C CYS A 431 -4.40 -6.08 -6.68
N ASP A 432 -4.60 -4.88 -6.15
CA ASP A 432 -5.22 -3.77 -6.87
C ASP A 432 -4.16 -2.89 -7.56
N GLY A 433 -2.89 -3.08 -7.21
CA GLY A 433 -1.78 -2.27 -7.67
C GLY A 433 -1.27 -2.64 -9.06
N ARG A 434 -0.53 -1.71 -9.62
CA ARG A 434 0.30 -1.89 -10.83
C ARG A 434 1.76 -1.75 -10.43
N SER A 435 2.64 -2.50 -11.08
CA SER A 435 4.07 -2.36 -10.82
C SER A 435 4.59 -0.97 -11.18
N LEU A 436 5.36 -0.40 -10.27
CA LEU A 436 6.07 0.86 -10.47
C LEU A 436 7.46 0.64 -11.08
N LEU A 437 7.92 -0.60 -11.22
CA LEU A 437 9.27 -0.88 -11.70
C LEU A 437 9.54 -0.30 -13.10
N PRO A 438 8.65 -0.45 -14.10
CA PRO A 438 8.84 0.21 -15.40
C PRO A 438 8.94 1.73 -15.29
N LEU A 439 8.07 2.37 -14.50
CA LEU A 439 8.13 3.81 -14.23
C LEU A 439 9.48 4.21 -13.62
N LEU A 440 9.91 3.50 -12.59
CA LEU A 440 11.18 3.75 -11.89
C LEU A 440 12.40 3.55 -12.80
N GLN A 441 12.30 2.70 -13.81
CA GLN A 441 13.31 2.50 -14.86
C GLN A 441 13.22 3.55 -15.99
N GLY A 442 12.24 4.45 -15.94
CA GLY A 442 12.05 5.54 -16.90
C GLY A 442 11.11 5.21 -18.05
N ASN A 443 10.41 4.08 -17.98
CA ASN A 443 9.36 3.69 -18.93
C ASN A 443 7.99 3.86 -18.24
N ASP A 444 7.39 5.05 -18.38
CA ASP A 444 6.13 5.39 -17.73
C ASP A 444 4.92 4.88 -18.51
N THR A 445 4.57 3.62 -18.28
CA THR A 445 3.38 2.98 -18.85
C THR A 445 2.09 3.35 -18.11
N LEU A 446 2.19 4.01 -16.94
CA LEU A 446 1.05 4.34 -16.09
C LEU A 446 0.49 5.74 -16.32
N SER A 447 1.24 6.62 -17.01
CA SER A 447 0.91 8.04 -17.15
C SER A 447 -0.41 8.32 -17.88
N GLN A 448 -0.84 7.40 -18.72
CA GLN A 448 -2.08 7.51 -19.52
C GLN A 448 -2.91 6.22 -19.49
N ASP A 449 -2.76 5.38 -18.44
CA ASP A 449 -3.54 4.17 -18.29
C ASP A 449 -5.01 4.50 -17.95
N PRO A 450 -5.97 4.32 -18.90
CA PRO A 450 -7.37 4.67 -18.70
C PRO A 450 -8.11 3.73 -17.75
N ASP A 451 -7.56 2.53 -17.54
CA ASP A 451 -8.16 1.51 -16.68
C ASP A 451 -7.68 1.64 -15.24
N ARG A 452 -6.72 2.54 -14.98
CA ARG A 452 -6.17 2.75 -13.67
C ARG A 452 -7.02 3.72 -12.87
N VAL A 453 -7.52 3.25 -11.74
CA VAL A 453 -8.21 4.05 -10.73
C VAL A 453 -7.50 3.90 -9.40
N LEU A 454 -7.10 5.01 -8.81
CA LEU A 454 -6.62 5.07 -7.43
C LEU A 454 -7.81 5.38 -6.53
N TYR A 455 -8.02 4.57 -5.53
CA TYR A 455 -9.18 4.66 -4.65
C TYR A 455 -8.77 4.89 -3.20
N ALA A 456 -9.43 5.85 -2.56
CA ALA A 456 -9.31 6.06 -1.13
C ALA A 456 -10.68 6.32 -0.51
N GLU A 457 -10.86 5.89 0.74
CA GLU A 457 -12.04 6.23 1.54
C GLU A 457 -11.70 6.40 3.00
N TYR A 458 -12.44 7.26 3.68
CA TYR A 458 -12.33 7.40 5.11
C TYR A 458 -13.60 7.97 5.71
N ALA A 459 -13.92 7.54 6.93
CA ALA A 459 -15.05 8.07 7.69
C ALA A 459 -14.58 8.44 9.11
N PHE A 460 -14.71 9.69 9.45
CA PHE A 460 -14.37 10.20 10.77
C PHE A 460 -15.35 11.30 11.18
N GLY A 461 -15.67 11.41 12.48
CA GLY A 461 -16.47 12.50 12.99
C GLY A 461 -15.71 13.83 13.01
N GLY A 462 -16.43 14.95 12.92
CA GLY A 462 -15.87 16.28 12.99
C GLY A 462 -15.71 16.97 11.63
N GLY A 463 -15.17 18.18 11.65
CA GLY A 463 -14.91 19.01 10.48
C GLY A 463 -13.42 19.24 10.26
N MET A 464 -13.06 19.63 9.05
CA MET A 464 -11.70 20.06 8.72
C MET A 464 -11.29 21.26 9.56
N ALA A 465 -10.05 21.24 10.02
CA ALA A 465 -9.43 22.41 10.62
C ALA A 465 -9.25 23.53 9.59
N GLN A 466 -9.13 24.75 10.09
CA GLN A 466 -8.83 25.92 9.27
C GLN A 466 -7.37 26.30 9.41
N TYR A 467 -6.65 26.35 8.31
CA TYR A 467 -5.32 26.93 8.23
C TYR A 467 -5.35 28.18 7.34
N ARG A 468 -4.41 29.11 7.60
CA ARG A 468 -4.38 30.43 6.98
C ARG A 468 -4.34 30.41 5.45
N ASP A 469 -3.73 29.39 4.89
CA ASP A 469 -3.48 29.19 3.46
C ASP A 469 -4.43 28.21 2.80
N TYR A 470 -5.36 27.64 3.57
CA TYR A 470 -6.41 26.80 2.99
C TYR A 470 -7.42 27.63 2.17
N ALA A 471 -7.96 27.03 1.13
CA ALA A 471 -9.07 27.61 0.41
C ALA A 471 -10.27 27.89 1.33
N ALA A 472 -10.97 28.99 1.08
CA ALA A 472 -12.05 29.47 1.93
C ALA A 472 -13.23 28.47 2.09
N ASN A 473 -13.37 27.52 1.18
CA ASN A 473 -14.42 26.50 1.21
C ASN A 473 -14.05 25.24 2.02
N LYS A 474 -12.90 25.18 2.69
CA LYS A 474 -12.45 24.01 3.46
C LYS A 474 -12.85 24.02 4.93
N PRO A 475 -12.85 25.17 5.65
CA PRO A 475 -13.13 25.17 7.07
C PRO A 475 -14.49 24.56 7.41
N GLY A 476 -14.52 23.66 8.41
CA GLY A 476 -15.74 23.02 8.88
C GLY A 476 -16.34 21.97 7.95
N ARG A 477 -15.72 21.70 6.80
CA ARG A 477 -16.13 20.65 5.89
C ARG A 477 -16.10 19.30 6.60
N THR A 478 -17.16 18.49 6.48
CA THR A 478 -17.25 17.24 7.22
C THR A 478 -16.19 16.23 6.79
N ARG A 479 -15.58 15.55 7.75
CA ARG A 479 -14.72 14.37 7.57
C ARG A 479 -15.52 13.07 7.53
N GLY A 480 -16.84 13.14 7.56
CA GLY A 480 -17.70 11.97 7.57
C GLY A 480 -17.88 11.38 6.17
N GLU A 481 -17.63 10.09 6.03
CA GLU A 481 -17.97 9.29 4.84
C GLU A 481 -17.52 9.91 3.51
N GLN A 482 -16.21 9.94 3.30
CA GLN A 482 -15.59 10.50 2.10
C GLN A 482 -15.02 9.39 1.21
N GLN A 483 -15.32 9.46 -0.10
CA GLN A 483 -14.74 8.61 -1.14
C GLN A 483 -13.96 9.47 -2.13
N VAL A 484 -12.84 8.95 -2.58
CA VAL A 484 -11.98 9.59 -3.57
C VAL A 484 -11.66 8.61 -4.69
N LEU A 485 -11.73 9.12 -5.91
CA LEU A 485 -11.27 8.45 -7.12
C LEU A 485 -10.23 9.35 -7.78
N ILE A 486 -9.07 8.81 -8.16
CA ILE A 486 -8.10 9.49 -9.01
C ILE A 486 -7.96 8.63 -10.26
N PHE A 487 -8.27 9.17 -11.43
CA PHE A 487 -8.33 8.45 -12.69
C PHE A 487 -7.86 9.30 -13.87
N PHE A 488 -7.43 8.64 -14.94
CA PHE A 488 -7.08 9.31 -16.19
C PHE A 488 -8.34 9.50 -17.03
N ASP A 489 -8.67 10.75 -17.35
CA ASP A 489 -9.78 11.06 -18.25
C ASP A 489 -9.29 11.17 -19.70
N ASN A 490 -9.57 10.16 -20.50
CA ASN A 490 -9.16 10.07 -21.90
C ASN A 490 -9.65 11.25 -22.76
N ARG A 491 -10.75 11.87 -22.40
CA ARG A 491 -11.32 12.99 -23.16
C ARG A 491 -10.53 14.28 -23.01
N SER A 492 -10.08 14.53 -21.79
CA SER A 492 -9.25 15.72 -21.49
C SER A 492 -7.75 15.44 -21.53
N GLY A 493 -7.33 14.17 -21.57
CA GLY A 493 -5.93 13.76 -21.48
C GLY A 493 -5.28 14.09 -20.13
N ARG A 494 -6.08 14.14 -19.04
CA ARG A 494 -5.63 14.58 -17.72
C ARG A 494 -6.01 13.58 -16.63
N TRP A 495 -5.17 13.55 -15.60
CA TRP A 495 -5.52 12.92 -14.34
C TRP A 495 -6.45 13.84 -13.54
N LEU A 496 -7.62 13.34 -13.22
CA LEU A 496 -8.64 14.03 -12.43
C LEU A 496 -8.85 13.34 -11.09
N LYS A 497 -9.25 14.12 -10.09
CA LYS A 497 -9.63 13.62 -8.77
C LYS A 497 -11.09 13.96 -8.50
N ALA A 498 -11.86 12.95 -8.19
CA ALA A 498 -13.25 13.09 -7.79
C ALA A 498 -13.41 12.83 -6.30
N LEU A 499 -14.11 13.72 -5.62
CA LEU A 499 -14.46 13.64 -4.22
C LEU A 499 -15.96 13.54 -4.07
N ARG A 500 -16.42 12.49 -3.39
CA ARG A 500 -17.84 12.34 -3.05
C ARG A 500 -18.17 13.06 -1.75
N THR A 501 -19.24 13.83 -1.77
CA THR A 501 -19.73 14.62 -0.64
C THR A 501 -21.19 14.35 -0.35
N GLY A 502 -21.69 14.75 0.82
CA GLY A 502 -23.12 14.70 1.16
C GLY A 502 -23.70 13.30 1.40
N VAL A 503 -22.88 12.30 1.63
CA VAL A 503 -23.33 10.89 1.77
C VAL A 503 -24.31 10.73 2.92
N LYS A 504 -24.01 11.30 4.11
CA LYS A 504 -24.90 11.20 5.28
C LYS A 504 -26.18 12.01 5.17
N SER A 505 -26.12 13.14 4.49
CA SER A 505 -27.27 14.04 4.33
C SER A 505 -28.25 13.58 3.25
N GLY A 506 -27.90 12.59 2.45
CA GLY A 506 -28.69 12.16 1.29
C GLY A 506 -28.65 13.16 0.12
N THR A 507 -27.75 14.14 0.16
CA THR A 507 -27.49 15.12 -0.91
C THR A 507 -26.20 14.78 -1.62
N GLU A 508 -26.03 13.50 -1.97
CA GLU A 508 -24.78 12.98 -2.52
C GLU A 508 -24.48 13.58 -3.89
N GLN A 509 -23.25 14.08 -4.04
CA GLN A 509 -22.73 14.53 -5.32
C GLN A 509 -21.22 14.34 -5.37
N TRP A 510 -20.69 14.29 -6.59
CA TRP A 510 -19.28 14.26 -6.86
C TRP A 510 -18.77 15.64 -7.24
N GLU A 511 -17.71 16.07 -6.60
CA GLU A 511 -16.91 17.21 -6.99
C GLU A 511 -15.69 16.69 -7.76
N LEU A 512 -15.36 17.31 -8.88
CA LEU A 512 -14.27 16.88 -9.77
C LEU A 512 -13.19 17.96 -9.85
N TYR A 513 -11.93 17.59 -9.68
CA TYR A 513 -10.79 18.49 -9.63
C TYR A 513 -9.66 18.06 -10.56
N ASP A 514 -8.96 19.02 -11.14
CA ASP A 514 -7.63 18.84 -11.70
C ASP A 514 -6.59 19.28 -10.66
N THR A 515 -6.11 18.38 -9.84
CA THR A 515 -5.20 18.69 -8.73
C THR A 515 -3.81 19.16 -9.16
N LYS A 516 -3.49 19.07 -10.46
CA LYS A 516 -2.29 19.68 -11.03
C LYS A 516 -2.47 21.18 -11.26
N ALA A 517 -3.64 21.57 -11.75
CA ALA A 517 -3.98 22.98 -12.01
C ALA A 517 -4.50 23.69 -10.76
N ASP A 518 -5.20 22.99 -9.88
CA ASP A 518 -5.78 23.46 -8.61
C ASP A 518 -5.32 22.58 -7.44
N PRO A 519 -4.10 22.78 -6.93
CA PRO A 519 -3.55 21.99 -5.81
C PRO A 519 -4.37 22.11 -4.51
N HIS A 520 -5.07 23.22 -4.34
CA HIS A 520 -5.95 23.46 -3.17
C HIS A 520 -7.31 22.78 -3.30
N GLU A 521 -7.62 22.16 -4.44
CA GLU A 521 -8.94 21.55 -4.69
C GLU A 521 -10.07 22.53 -4.35
N SER A 522 -9.89 23.80 -4.75
CA SER A 522 -10.73 24.93 -4.37
C SER A 522 -11.92 25.15 -5.29
N THR A 523 -11.77 24.81 -6.56
CA THR A 523 -12.73 25.09 -7.62
C THR A 523 -13.07 23.82 -8.40
N PRO A 524 -14.22 23.18 -8.09
CA PRO A 524 -14.66 22.02 -8.85
C PRO A 524 -14.87 22.33 -10.33
N LEU A 525 -14.48 21.39 -11.19
CA LEU A 525 -14.67 21.50 -12.64
C LEU A 525 -16.18 21.37 -12.98
N GLU A 526 -16.67 22.27 -13.85
CA GLU A 526 -18.06 22.24 -14.36
C GLU A 526 -18.45 20.89 -14.98
N LEU A 527 -17.47 20.17 -15.58
CA LEU A 527 -17.67 18.84 -16.12
C LEU A 527 -18.22 17.85 -15.06
N GLY A 528 -17.81 18.02 -13.80
CA GLY A 528 -18.29 17.20 -12.68
C GLY A 528 -19.81 17.30 -12.45
N ASN A 529 -20.44 18.41 -12.86
CA ASN A 529 -21.88 18.63 -12.67
C ASN A 529 -22.75 17.95 -13.75
N SER A 530 -22.15 17.43 -14.83
CA SER A 530 -22.92 16.77 -15.88
C SER A 530 -23.48 15.41 -15.39
N PRO A 531 -24.76 15.07 -15.71
CA PRO A 531 -25.33 13.79 -15.32
C PRO A 531 -24.51 12.59 -15.79
N GLY A 532 -23.92 12.64 -16.98
CA GLY A 532 -23.07 11.59 -17.51
C GLY A 532 -21.79 11.38 -16.71
N MET A 533 -21.15 12.46 -16.25
CA MET A 533 -19.95 12.37 -15.39
C MET A 533 -20.31 11.86 -14.00
N GLN A 534 -21.37 12.37 -13.39
CA GLN A 534 -21.85 11.90 -12.10
C GLN A 534 -22.10 10.39 -12.11
N GLN A 535 -22.76 9.90 -13.18
CA GLN A 535 -23.01 8.48 -13.36
C GLN A 535 -21.71 7.67 -13.56
N TYR A 536 -20.79 8.17 -14.37
CA TYR A 536 -19.47 7.53 -14.57
C TYR A 536 -18.71 7.41 -13.25
N LEU A 537 -18.69 8.46 -12.43
CA LEU A 537 -18.03 8.45 -11.13
C LEU A 537 -18.71 7.48 -10.14
N CYS A 538 -20.04 7.40 -10.15
CA CYS A 538 -20.77 6.41 -9.36
C CYS A 538 -20.39 4.98 -9.77
N ASN A 539 -20.26 4.71 -11.07
CA ASN A 539 -19.84 3.40 -11.56
C ASN A 539 -18.40 3.08 -11.14
N LEU A 540 -17.46 4.02 -11.31
CA LEU A 540 -16.08 3.83 -10.86
C LEU A 540 -16.00 3.55 -9.36
N ALA A 541 -16.75 4.28 -8.54
CA ALA A 541 -16.76 4.07 -7.09
C ALA A 541 -17.29 2.69 -6.73
N LEU A 542 -18.31 2.23 -7.42
CA LEU A 542 -18.87 0.90 -7.17
C LEU A 542 -17.90 -0.22 -7.59
N TRP A 543 -17.20 -0.07 -8.71
CA TRP A 543 -16.21 -1.06 -9.16
C TRP A 543 -15.00 -1.17 -8.24
N ASN A 544 -14.70 -0.10 -7.53
CA ASN A 544 -13.56 -0.03 -6.62
C ASN A 544 -13.98 -0.20 -5.15
N ARG A 545 -15.20 -0.61 -4.85
CA ARG A 545 -15.67 -0.81 -3.49
C ARG A 545 -16.50 -2.06 -3.35
N ARG A 546 -16.12 -2.93 -2.42
CA ARG A 546 -16.95 -4.08 -2.05
C ARG A 546 -18.18 -3.63 -1.29
N ALA A 547 -19.31 -4.19 -1.68
CA ALA A 547 -20.58 -3.92 -1.01
C ALA A 547 -20.65 -4.56 0.39
N TYR A 548 -19.98 -5.70 0.62
CA TYR A 548 -20.11 -6.51 1.84
C TYR A 548 -18.79 -7.17 2.29
N ASP A 549 -18.64 -7.33 3.61
CA ASP A 549 -17.68 -8.22 4.27
C ASP A 549 -18.14 -9.69 4.18
N TYR A 550 -18.30 -10.20 2.99
CA TYR A 550 -18.96 -11.47 2.71
C TYR A 550 -18.28 -12.71 3.30
N HIS A 551 -16.98 -12.65 3.52
CA HIS A 551 -16.16 -13.85 3.75
C HIS A 551 -15.70 -14.07 5.19
N ARG A 552 -16.08 -13.21 6.14
CA ARG A 552 -15.56 -13.29 7.50
C ARG A 552 -16.28 -14.22 8.43
N ASP A 553 -17.57 -14.20 8.35
CA ASP A 553 -18.44 -15.07 9.12
C ASP A 553 -19.80 -15.14 8.40
N PRO A 554 -20.17 -16.30 7.83
CA PRO A 554 -21.47 -16.47 7.22
C PRO A 554 -22.63 -16.22 8.18
N LYS A 555 -22.36 -16.24 9.49
CA LYS A 555 -23.33 -15.96 10.56
C LYS A 555 -23.21 -14.57 11.14
N ALA A 556 -22.13 -13.82 10.81
CA ALA A 556 -22.02 -12.44 11.25
C ALA A 556 -23.12 -11.62 10.58
N PRO A 557 -23.81 -10.75 11.32
CA PRO A 557 -24.67 -9.76 10.69
C PRO A 557 -23.77 -8.97 9.74
N ALA A 558 -24.25 -8.79 8.48
CA ALA A 558 -23.56 -8.02 7.47
C ALA A 558 -23.02 -6.74 8.12
N ARG A 559 -21.71 -6.69 8.36
CA ARG A 559 -21.10 -5.46 8.86
C ARG A 559 -21.33 -4.45 7.78
N ARG A 560 -22.23 -3.53 8.04
CA ARG A 560 -22.32 -2.33 7.23
C ARG A 560 -20.91 -1.83 7.10
N ASN A 561 -20.47 -1.61 5.87
CA ASN A 561 -19.21 -0.93 5.63
C ASN A 561 -19.01 0.09 6.74
N ALA A 562 -17.85 0.11 7.38
CA ALA A 562 -17.58 1.02 8.48
C ALA A 562 -17.85 2.49 8.09
N CYS A 563 -17.79 2.83 6.81
CA CYS A 563 -18.30 4.06 6.23
C CYS A 563 -19.85 4.07 6.13
N GLY A 564 -20.51 3.48 7.05
CA GLY A 564 -21.92 3.25 7.29
C GLY A 564 -22.95 4.08 6.53
N GLY A 565 -23.18 3.95 5.28
CA GLY A 565 -24.21 4.72 4.59
C GLY A 565 -24.06 4.83 3.09
N PHE A 566 -22.96 4.30 2.54
CA PHE A 566 -22.92 4.19 1.08
C PHE A 566 -24.01 3.23 0.66
N ARG A 567 -25.09 3.76 0.16
CA ARG A 567 -26.15 2.97 -0.41
C ARG A 567 -25.59 2.19 -1.57
N SER A 568 -26.06 0.92 -1.73
CA SER A 568 -26.00 0.30 -3.03
C SER A 568 -26.65 1.28 -4.00
N TYR A 569 -25.90 1.77 -4.95
CA TYR A 569 -26.43 2.70 -5.94
C TYR A 569 -27.53 2.03 -6.73
N ASP A 570 -28.60 2.75 -7.00
CA ASP A 570 -29.43 2.46 -8.16
C ASP A 570 -28.55 2.71 -9.38
N MET A 571 -27.80 1.68 -9.78
CA MET A 571 -26.85 1.80 -10.85
C MET A 571 -27.55 1.90 -12.19
N ASN A 572 -27.13 2.84 -12.97
CA ASN A 572 -27.21 2.71 -14.41
C ASN A 572 -26.27 1.58 -14.84
N LEU A 573 -26.50 1.06 -16.02
CA LEU A 573 -25.74 -0.05 -16.56
C LEU A 573 -24.24 0.26 -16.62
N VAL A 574 -23.43 -0.69 -16.17
CA VAL A 574 -21.98 -0.66 -16.40
C VAL A 574 -21.75 -0.63 -17.90
N PRO A 575 -21.10 0.41 -18.44
CA PRO A 575 -20.95 0.52 -19.88
C PRO A 575 -20.01 -0.55 -20.41
N ALA A 576 -20.35 -1.10 -21.58
CA ALA A 576 -19.44 -1.93 -22.34
C ALA A 576 -18.22 -1.12 -22.76
N VAL A 577 -17.07 -1.78 -22.90
CA VAL A 577 -15.87 -1.13 -23.46
C VAL A 577 -16.03 -0.94 -24.98
N THR A 578 -15.37 0.08 -25.51
CA THR A 578 -15.45 0.44 -26.93
C THR A 578 -14.43 -0.30 -27.80
N THR A 579 -13.66 -1.20 -27.21
CA THR A 579 -12.66 -1.98 -27.95
C THR A 579 -13.31 -2.91 -28.98
N GLN A 580 -12.60 -3.21 -30.02
CA GLN A 580 -13.00 -4.25 -30.99
C GLN A 580 -12.25 -5.53 -30.64
N ALA A 581 -13.00 -6.59 -30.40
CA ALA A 581 -12.45 -7.91 -30.23
C ALA A 581 -13.06 -8.85 -31.28
N SER A 582 -12.26 -9.73 -31.86
CA SER A 582 -12.68 -10.70 -32.88
C SER A 582 -12.22 -12.11 -32.49
N GLY A 583 -12.97 -13.10 -32.95
CA GLY A 583 -12.72 -14.50 -32.61
C GLY A 583 -13.69 -15.05 -31.58
N THR A 584 -13.46 -16.27 -31.13
CA THR A 584 -14.30 -16.96 -30.13
C THR A 584 -13.41 -17.61 -29.10
N GLY A 585 -13.73 -17.39 -27.81
CA GLY A 585 -12.99 -17.90 -26.66
C GLY A 585 -12.21 -16.81 -25.93
N LEU A 586 -11.58 -17.17 -24.82
CA LEU A 586 -10.67 -16.32 -24.05
C LEU A 586 -9.23 -16.74 -24.28
N LEU A 587 -8.32 -15.81 -24.15
CA LEU A 587 -6.90 -16.07 -24.14
C LEU A 587 -6.56 -16.90 -22.90
N LYS A 588 -6.11 -18.13 -23.09
CA LYS A 588 -5.75 -19.06 -22.01
C LYS A 588 -4.26 -19.13 -21.86
N GLN A 589 -3.82 -19.02 -20.63
CA GLN A 589 -2.46 -19.38 -20.22
C GLN A 589 -2.50 -20.42 -19.10
N GLN A 590 -1.50 -21.27 -19.08
CA GLN A 590 -1.41 -22.33 -18.12
C GLN A 590 0.03 -22.49 -17.63
N MET A 591 0.21 -22.57 -16.31
CA MET A 591 1.50 -22.79 -15.70
C MET A 591 1.41 -23.78 -14.54
N LYS A 592 2.53 -24.33 -14.14
CA LYS A 592 2.60 -25.14 -12.91
C LYS A 592 2.37 -24.23 -11.70
N ALA A 593 1.56 -24.66 -10.74
CA ALA A 593 1.41 -23.98 -9.47
C ALA A 593 2.72 -24.08 -8.68
N THR A 594 3.49 -23.00 -8.66
CA THR A 594 4.76 -22.93 -7.92
C THR A 594 4.67 -22.08 -6.67
N ALA A 595 3.59 -21.31 -6.53
CA ALA A 595 3.33 -20.44 -5.40
C ALA A 595 2.03 -20.84 -4.71
N PRO A 596 1.92 -20.73 -3.38
CA PRO A 596 0.68 -21.00 -2.66
C PRO A 596 -0.37 -19.89 -2.80
N TRP A 597 -0.06 -18.78 -3.48
CA TRP A 597 -1.05 -17.78 -3.87
C TRP A 597 -1.37 -17.88 -5.35
N VAL A 598 -2.50 -17.31 -5.71
CA VAL A 598 -2.95 -17.27 -7.09
C VAL A 598 -2.41 -16.02 -7.76
N PRO A 599 -1.67 -16.15 -8.85
CA PRO A 599 -1.16 -14.99 -9.59
C PRO A 599 -2.28 -14.23 -10.29
N ALA A 600 -2.11 -12.91 -10.43
CA ALA A 600 -3.08 -12.00 -11.07
C ALA A 600 -3.15 -12.14 -12.57
N ALA A 601 -2.50 -12.89 -13.26
CA ALA A 601 -2.29 -13.25 -14.65
C ALA A 601 -0.78 -13.23 -14.91
N ALA A 602 -0.20 -14.37 -14.95
CA ALA A 602 1.15 -14.46 -15.46
C ALA A 602 1.07 -14.61 -16.99
N ILE A 603 0.70 -13.53 -17.66
CA ILE A 603 1.00 -13.44 -19.08
C ILE A 603 2.46 -13.04 -19.15
N THR A 604 3.34 -14.00 -19.03
CA THR A 604 4.70 -13.83 -19.52
C THR A 604 4.66 -13.95 -21.04
N ALA A 605 5.35 -13.06 -21.75
CA ALA A 605 5.40 -13.07 -23.21
C ALA A 605 5.86 -14.41 -23.82
N ASP A 606 6.48 -15.27 -23.02
CA ASP A 606 7.05 -16.56 -23.42
C ASP A 606 6.15 -17.77 -23.10
N ALA A 607 5.04 -17.59 -22.37
CA ALA A 607 4.14 -18.72 -22.11
C ALA A 607 3.22 -18.98 -23.31
N PRO A 608 3.07 -20.22 -23.77
CA PRO A 608 2.18 -20.50 -24.89
C PRO A 608 0.74 -20.12 -24.54
N CYS A 609 0.20 -19.17 -25.29
CA CYS A 609 -1.19 -18.75 -25.19
C CYS A 609 -2.02 -19.52 -26.21
N THR A 610 -3.18 -20.02 -25.78
CA THR A 610 -4.20 -20.57 -26.66
C THR A 610 -5.51 -19.82 -26.48
N VAL A 611 -6.34 -19.80 -27.50
CA VAL A 611 -7.69 -19.23 -27.41
C VAL A 611 -8.69 -20.37 -27.33
N GLU A 612 -9.44 -20.43 -26.22
CA GLU A 612 -10.47 -21.47 -26.05
C GLU A 612 -11.65 -20.99 -25.20
N SER A 613 -12.76 -21.67 -25.27
CA SER A 613 -13.87 -21.45 -24.33
C SER A 613 -13.48 -21.97 -22.94
N PRO A 614 -13.70 -21.18 -21.87
CA PRO A 614 -13.46 -21.66 -20.53
C PRO A 614 -14.44 -22.78 -20.11
N ASN A 615 -15.63 -22.85 -20.74
CA ASN A 615 -16.64 -23.84 -20.41
C ASN A 615 -16.25 -25.23 -20.89
N GLY A 616 -16.19 -26.18 -19.95
CA GLY A 616 -15.81 -27.57 -20.22
C GLY A 616 -14.30 -27.77 -20.37
N ALA A 617 -13.50 -26.72 -20.20
CA ALA A 617 -12.05 -26.82 -20.25
C ALA A 617 -11.52 -27.73 -19.15
N VAL A 618 -10.53 -28.56 -19.49
CA VAL A 618 -9.83 -29.40 -18.51
C VAL A 618 -8.74 -28.56 -17.82
N LEU A 619 -8.78 -28.58 -16.50
CA LEU A 619 -7.82 -27.93 -15.61
C LEU A 619 -6.88 -29.03 -15.06
N PRO A 620 -5.66 -29.16 -15.57
CA PRO A 620 -4.74 -30.21 -15.09
C PRO A 620 -4.39 -30.04 -13.61
N ALA A 621 -4.19 -31.16 -12.91
CA ALA A 621 -3.81 -31.16 -11.52
C ALA A 621 -2.54 -30.32 -11.25
N GLY A 622 -2.53 -29.56 -10.17
CA GLY A 622 -1.38 -28.74 -9.75
C GLY A 622 -1.01 -27.61 -10.71
N THR A 623 -1.96 -27.16 -11.54
CA THR A 623 -1.73 -26.03 -12.47
C THR A 623 -2.52 -24.79 -12.09
N ILE A 624 -2.01 -23.64 -12.52
CA ILE A 624 -2.73 -22.39 -12.57
C ILE A 624 -3.14 -22.14 -14.00
N THR A 625 -4.43 -21.92 -14.22
CA THR A 625 -4.98 -21.58 -15.54
C THR A 625 -5.64 -20.20 -15.45
N THR A 626 -5.22 -19.28 -16.31
CA THR A 626 -5.81 -17.95 -16.43
C THR A 626 -6.44 -17.80 -17.81
N TYR A 627 -7.66 -17.28 -17.82
CA TYR A 627 -8.42 -16.88 -19.00
C TYR A 627 -8.62 -15.38 -18.98
N THR A 628 -8.25 -14.69 -20.06
CA THR A 628 -8.38 -13.23 -20.18
C THR A 628 -9.03 -12.85 -21.50
N GLY A 629 -9.89 -11.87 -21.47
CA GLY A 629 -10.58 -11.36 -22.66
C GLY A 629 -11.86 -10.61 -22.30
N TYR A 630 -12.86 -10.81 -23.13
CA TYR A 630 -14.14 -10.12 -22.99
C TYR A 630 -15.30 -11.11 -22.95
N ILE A 631 -16.33 -10.76 -22.18
CA ILE A 631 -17.64 -11.39 -22.27
C ILE A 631 -18.59 -10.45 -23.00
N ASN A 632 -19.23 -10.93 -24.07
CA ASN A 632 -20.21 -10.16 -24.84
C ASN A 632 -21.61 -10.38 -24.25
N VAL A 633 -22.10 -9.37 -23.57
CA VAL A 633 -23.43 -9.37 -22.97
C VAL A 633 -24.45 -9.04 -24.06
N PRO A 634 -25.46 -9.92 -24.28
CA PRO A 634 -26.33 -9.81 -25.47
C PRO A 634 -27.37 -8.70 -25.38
N ALA A 635 -27.66 -8.20 -24.19
CA ALA A 635 -28.67 -7.16 -23.99
C ALA A 635 -28.43 -6.37 -22.71
N ASP A 636 -28.89 -5.13 -22.70
CA ASP A 636 -28.94 -4.33 -21.48
C ASP A 636 -29.72 -5.03 -20.38
N GLY A 637 -29.20 -5.01 -19.16
CA GLY A 637 -29.85 -5.67 -18.03
C GLY A 637 -29.39 -5.14 -16.68
N ASN A 638 -30.35 -4.79 -15.82
CA ASN A 638 -30.07 -4.29 -14.48
C ASN A 638 -29.62 -5.37 -13.51
N HIS A 639 -29.74 -6.65 -13.88
CA HIS A 639 -29.49 -7.78 -12.99
C HIS A 639 -28.95 -8.98 -13.76
N TRP A 640 -27.69 -8.91 -14.20
CA TRP A 640 -26.97 -10.07 -14.71
C TRP A 640 -26.36 -10.84 -13.54
N HIS A 641 -26.65 -12.15 -13.46
CA HIS A 641 -26.08 -13.06 -12.48
C HIS A 641 -25.15 -14.03 -13.19
N PHE A 642 -23.98 -14.20 -12.66
CA PHE A 642 -22.98 -15.13 -13.16
C PHE A 642 -22.74 -16.23 -12.11
N TYR A 643 -22.46 -17.42 -12.57
CA TYR A 643 -22.22 -18.59 -11.74
C TYR A 643 -20.95 -19.30 -12.19
N LEU A 644 -20.04 -19.53 -11.26
CA LEU A 644 -18.83 -20.33 -11.48
C LEU A 644 -19.00 -21.67 -10.77
N THR A 645 -18.83 -22.76 -11.48
CA THR A 645 -18.78 -24.11 -10.92
C THR A 645 -17.43 -24.74 -11.24
N LEU A 646 -16.77 -25.26 -10.22
CA LEU A 646 -15.51 -25.98 -10.32
C LEU A 646 -15.73 -27.43 -9.88
N SER A 647 -14.92 -28.37 -10.43
CA SER A 647 -14.86 -29.73 -9.89
C SER A 647 -14.44 -29.76 -8.44
N ASP A 648 -15.01 -30.69 -7.67
CA ASP A 648 -14.69 -30.85 -6.24
C ASP A 648 -13.34 -31.55 -6.07
N VAL A 649 -12.27 -30.78 -6.17
CA VAL A 649 -10.90 -31.24 -5.96
C VAL A 649 -10.29 -30.41 -4.83
N PRO A 650 -9.86 -31.04 -3.73
CA PRO A 650 -9.27 -30.32 -2.59
C PRO A 650 -8.12 -29.43 -3.02
N GLY A 651 -8.09 -28.21 -2.51
CA GLY A 651 -7.07 -27.20 -2.83
C GLY A 651 -7.35 -26.39 -4.09
N THR A 652 -8.45 -26.67 -4.81
CA THR A 652 -8.86 -25.85 -5.97
C THR A 652 -9.37 -24.49 -5.52
N LYS A 653 -8.91 -23.40 -6.17
CA LYS A 653 -9.28 -22.01 -5.89
C LYS A 653 -9.57 -21.27 -7.17
N ALA A 654 -10.46 -20.27 -7.11
CA ALA A 654 -10.77 -19.42 -8.25
C ALA A 654 -10.79 -17.94 -7.88
N PHE A 655 -10.45 -17.13 -8.88
CA PHE A 655 -10.56 -15.67 -8.87
C PHE A 655 -11.22 -15.24 -10.16
N VAL A 656 -12.20 -14.39 -10.06
CA VAL A 656 -12.89 -13.84 -11.23
C VAL A 656 -12.98 -12.34 -11.08
N LYS A 657 -12.41 -11.62 -12.03
CA LYS A 657 -12.58 -10.17 -12.19
C LYS A 657 -13.45 -9.89 -13.41
N LEU A 658 -14.43 -9.02 -13.26
CA LEU A 658 -15.19 -8.43 -14.35
C LEU A 658 -15.00 -6.92 -14.27
N HIS A 659 -14.41 -6.29 -15.27
CA HIS A 659 -13.82 -4.96 -15.12
C HIS A 659 -12.84 -4.97 -13.93
N ASN A 660 -13.01 -4.05 -12.99
CA ASN A 660 -12.22 -4.02 -11.74
C ASN A 660 -12.94 -4.68 -10.55
N PHE A 661 -14.11 -5.31 -10.77
CA PHE A 661 -14.78 -6.04 -9.70
C PHE A 661 -14.11 -7.37 -9.43
N ASN A 662 -13.76 -7.64 -8.20
CA ASN A 662 -13.47 -8.99 -7.74
C ASN A 662 -14.79 -9.73 -7.46
N LEU A 663 -15.29 -10.47 -8.42
CA LEU A 663 -16.53 -11.24 -8.28
C LEU A 663 -16.30 -12.50 -7.43
N VAL A 664 -15.17 -13.14 -7.58
CA VAL A 664 -14.70 -14.23 -6.74
C VAL A 664 -13.27 -13.93 -6.32
N ASP A 665 -13.00 -14.04 -5.03
CA ASP A 665 -11.70 -13.84 -4.44
C ASP A 665 -11.44 -14.94 -3.41
N ALA A 666 -10.87 -16.04 -3.86
CA ALA A 666 -10.65 -17.21 -3.03
C ALA A 666 -9.59 -17.01 -1.94
N ASP A 667 -8.76 -15.97 -2.04
CA ASP A 667 -7.73 -15.69 -1.02
C ASP A 667 -8.24 -14.86 0.14
N PHE A 668 -9.46 -14.43 0.07
CA PHE A 668 -10.05 -13.58 1.07
C PHE A 668 -9.99 -14.16 2.49
N ASN A 669 -10.16 -15.46 2.61
CA ASN A 669 -9.97 -16.25 3.82
C ASN A 669 -8.82 -17.25 3.64
N TYR A 670 -7.70 -16.80 3.02
CA TYR A 670 -6.59 -17.71 2.79
C TYR A 670 -6.10 -18.33 4.10
N VAL A 671 -6.59 -19.52 4.34
CA VAL A 671 -5.97 -20.49 5.26
C VAL A 671 -5.31 -21.53 4.36
N PRO A 672 -4.02 -21.80 4.47
CA PRO A 672 -3.38 -22.85 3.69
C PRO A 672 -4.21 -24.16 3.76
N GLY A 673 -4.62 -24.66 2.60
CA GLY A 673 -5.45 -25.86 2.51
C GLY A 673 -6.96 -25.65 2.63
N SER A 674 -7.47 -24.39 2.77
CA SER A 674 -8.90 -24.14 2.70
C SER A 674 -9.36 -23.96 1.25
N THR A 675 -10.47 -24.57 0.91
CA THR A 675 -11.24 -24.21 -0.30
C THR A 675 -12.03 -22.96 0.03
N ALA A 676 -11.62 -21.83 -0.47
CA ALA A 676 -12.27 -20.56 -0.14
C ALA A 676 -13.43 -20.25 -1.07
N THR A 677 -14.21 -21.21 -1.41
CA THR A 677 -15.47 -21.02 -2.11
C THR A 677 -16.58 -21.43 -1.17
N GLU A 678 -17.31 -20.49 -0.61
CA GLU A 678 -18.62 -20.82 -0.07
C GLU A 678 -19.52 -21.23 -1.22
N SER A 679 -19.71 -22.54 -1.38
CA SER A 679 -20.72 -23.05 -2.27
C SER A 679 -22.01 -23.31 -1.51
N SER A 680 -23.09 -22.78 -2.00
CA SER A 680 -24.40 -23.32 -1.74
C SER A 680 -24.54 -24.60 -2.56
N ALA A 681 -24.23 -25.75 -2.04
CA ALA A 681 -24.27 -27.05 -2.71
C ALA A 681 -23.32 -27.21 -3.92
N ALA A 682 -22.34 -28.09 -3.78
CA ALA A 682 -21.50 -28.63 -4.85
C ALA A 682 -20.72 -27.58 -5.67
N ASN A 683 -19.82 -26.85 -5.04
CA ASN A 683 -18.75 -26.07 -5.71
C ASN A 683 -19.22 -25.01 -6.73
N THR A 684 -20.42 -24.50 -6.60
CA THR A 684 -20.95 -23.42 -7.42
C THR A 684 -21.01 -22.12 -6.60
N VAL A 685 -20.34 -21.09 -7.09
CA VAL A 685 -20.37 -19.73 -6.52
C VAL A 685 -21.20 -18.83 -7.42
N GLU A 686 -22.16 -18.12 -6.83
CA GLU A 686 -22.81 -17.01 -7.50
C GLU A 686 -21.89 -15.79 -7.44
N LEU A 687 -21.49 -15.25 -8.60
CA LEU A 687 -20.50 -14.20 -8.71
C LEU A 687 -21.02 -12.80 -8.35
N ASN A 688 -22.28 -12.66 -8.00
CA ASN A 688 -22.92 -11.36 -7.76
C ASN A 688 -23.34 -11.15 -6.33
N ALA A 689 -22.83 -11.91 -5.43
CA ALA A 689 -23.34 -12.08 -4.10
C ALA A 689 -23.55 -10.81 -3.26
N GLU A 690 -24.59 -10.07 -3.56
CA GLU A 690 -25.34 -9.40 -2.51
C GLU A 690 -26.34 -10.40 -1.93
N LYS A 691 -26.02 -11.07 -0.85
CA LYS A 691 -26.92 -12.03 -0.16
C LYS A 691 -28.29 -11.43 0.24
N THR A 692 -28.41 -10.13 0.24
CA THR A 692 -29.58 -9.45 0.80
C THR A 692 -30.48 -8.78 -0.23
N GLY A 693 -30.10 -8.69 -1.50
CA GLY A 693 -30.82 -7.84 -2.42
C GLY A 693 -31.33 -8.49 -3.70
N LYS A 694 -30.91 -9.69 -4.08
CA LYS A 694 -31.26 -10.28 -5.40
C LYS A 694 -30.89 -9.38 -6.59
N LYS A 695 -29.95 -8.47 -6.41
CA LYS A 695 -29.53 -7.53 -7.45
C LYS A 695 -28.27 -8.06 -8.11
N GLY A 696 -28.37 -8.53 -9.34
CA GLY A 696 -27.23 -8.88 -10.17
C GLY A 696 -26.43 -7.65 -10.60
N ILE A 697 -25.42 -7.85 -11.43
CA ILE A 697 -24.58 -6.77 -11.97
C ILE A 697 -25.36 -6.08 -13.11
N PRO A 698 -25.53 -4.76 -13.07
CA PRO A 698 -26.16 -4.02 -14.17
C PRO A 698 -25.16 -3.82 -15.29
N LEU A 699 -25.32 -4.55 -16.40
CA LEU A 699 -24.44 -4.46 -17.56
C LEU A 699 -25.18 -3.93 -18.79
N SER A 700 -24.51 -3.06 -19.55
CA SER A 700 -24.99 -2.69 -20.88
C SER A 700 -24.76 -3.85 -21.88
N LYS A 701 -25.46 -3.83 -22.98
CA LYS A 701 -25.14 -4.69 -24.13
C LYS A 701 -23.72 -4.39 -24.62
N GLY A 702 -22.90 -5.43 -24.88
CA GLY A 702 -21.58 -5.30 -25.47
C GLY A 702 -20.49 -6.01 -24.68
N LEU A 703 -19.24 -5.61 -24.91
CA LEU A 703 -18.04 -6.26 -24.39
C LEU A 703 -17.69 -5.78 -23.00
N HIS A 704 -17.44 -6.72 -22.09
CA HIS A 704 -17.01 -6.45 -20.72
C HIS A 704 -15.73 -7.26 -20.44
N PRO A 705 -14.63 -6.63 -20.01
CA PRO A 705 -13.38 -7.33 -19.71
C PRO A 705 -13.58 -8.31 -18.56
N ILE A 706 -13.10 -9.54 -18.75
CA ILE A 706 -13.16 -10.61 -17.76
C ILE A 706 -11.80 -11.29 -17.64
N THR A 707 -11.42 -11.58 -16.40
CA THR A 707 -10.26 -12.43 -16.08
C THR A 707 -10.70 -13.53 -15.11
N ILE A 708 -10.40 -14.77 -15.45
CA ILE A 708 -10.71 -15.94 -14.63
C ILE A 708 -9.40 -16.67 -14.36
N THR A 709 -9.01 -16.78 -13.10
CA THR A 709 -7.83 -17.54 -12.71
C THR A 709 -8.24 -18.68 -11.80
N VAL A 710 -7.83 -19.91 -12.15
CA VAL A 710 -8.10 -21.09 -11.35
C VAL A 710 -6.79 -21.76 -10.99
N VAL A 711 -6.59 -22.01 -9.71
CA VAL A 711 -5.57 -22.95 -9.21
C VAL A 711 -6.26 -24.28 -9.04
N GLN A 712 -5.84 -25.26 -9.80
CA GLN A 712 -6.33 -26.62 -9.68
C GLN A 712 -5.57 -27.36 -8.59
N GLY A 713 -6.29 -28.04 -7.69
CA GLY A 713 -5.69 -28.88 -6.66
C GLY A 713 -4.81 -30.00 -7.23
N GLU A 714 -3.84 -30.44 -6.46
CA GLU A 714 -2.81 -31.42 -6.92
C GLU A 714 -3.33 -32.84 -7.10
N SER A 715 -4.45 -33.19 -6.47
CA SER A 715 -4.93 -34.57 -6.39
C SER A 715 -5.60 -35.07 -7.67
N ALA A 716 -6.17 -34.19 -8.48
CA ALA A 716 -6.87 -34.55 -9.72
C ALA A 716 -7.01 -33.37 -10.67
N ALA A 717 -7.22 -33.67 -11.96
CA ALA A 717 -7.71 -32.69 -12.91
C ALA A 717 -9.17 -32.32 -12.61
N GLY A 718 -9.54 -31.11 -12.97
CA GLY A 718 -10.88 -30.58 -12.79
C GLY A 718 -11.46 -29.96 -14.03
N THR A 719 -12.66 -29.40 -13.92
CA THR A 719 -13.34 -28.66 -14.97
C THR A 719 -13.91 -27.37 -14.43
N LEU A 720 -14.10 -26.41 -15.34
CA LEU A 720 -14.68 -25.11 -15.09
C LEU A 720 -15.99 -25.00 -15.89
N LYS A 721 -17.02 -24.44 -15.26
CA LYS A 721 -18.30 -24.13 -15.89
C LYS A 721 -18.74 -22.73 -15.49
N LEU A 722 -19.05 -21.91 -16.48
CA LEU A 722 -19.62 -20.57 -16.31
C LEU A 722 -21.03 -20.51 -16.86
N GLU A 723 -21.95 -20.06 -16.05
CA GLU A 723 -23.34 -19.88 -16.40
C GLU A 723 -23.78 -18.46 -16.07
N TRP A 724 -24.84 -18.03 -16.71
CA TRP A 724 -25.50 -16.77 -16.42
C TRP A 724 -27.01 -16.87 -16.45
N ASN A 725 -27.65 -15.91 -15.83
CA ASN A 725 -29.05 -15.58 -16.10
C ASN A 725 -29.25 -14.06 -15.99
N ARG A 726 -30.35 -13.60 -16.50
CA ARG A 726 -30.81 -12.23 -16.37
C ARG A 726 -31.88 -12.20 -15.30
N GLY A 727 -31.67 -11.43 -14.25
CA GLY A 727 -32.63 -11.29 -13.14
C GLY A 727 -33.95 -10.64 -13.58
N PRO A 728 -34.93 -10.55 -12.67
CA PRO A 728 -36.29 -10.30 -13.05
C PRO A 728 -36.46 -8.95 -13.73
N HIS A 729 -36.75 -9.00 -15.01
CA HIS A 729 -37.48 -7.97 -15.68
C HIS A 729 -38.96 -8.33 -15.47
N ASN A 730 -39.74 -7.48 -14.77
CA ASN A 730 -41.13 -7.73 -14.40
C ASN A 730 -41.39 -8.98 -13.53
N GLY A 731 -40.51 -9.29 -12.61
CA GLY A 731 -40.71 -10.34 -11.60
C GLY A 731 -40.40 -11.77 -12.03
N LYS A 732 -39.91 -12.00 -13.25
CA LYS A 732 -39.47 -13.32 -13.71
C LYS A 732 -37.97 -13.35 -13.93
N GLN A 733 -37.27 -14.22 -13.21
CA GLN A 733 -35.87 -14.56 -13.45
C GLN A 733 -35.79 -15.45 -14.70
N THR A 734 -34.84 -15.18 -15.61
CA THR A 734 -34.59 -16.08 -16.72
C THR A 734 -33.96 -17.38 -16.21
N GLU A 735 -34.12 -18.46 -16.97
CA GLU A 735 -33.50 -19.72 -16.67
C GLU A 735 -31.96 -19.56 -16.69
N ARG A 736 -31.28 -20.23 -15.76
CA ARG A 736 -29.83 -20.27 -15.71
C ARG A 736 -29.31 -21.12 -16.87
N THR A 737 -28.46 -20.56 -17.71
CA THR A 737 -27.93 -21.19 -18.91
C THR A 737 -26.41 -21.11 -18.96
N LEU A 738 -25.80 -22.07 -19.64
CA LEU A 738 -24.36 -22.01 -19.93
C LEU A 738 -24.08 -20.76 -20.79
N ILE A 739 -23.00 -20.03 -20.46
CA ILE A 739 -22.54 -18.92 -21.30
C ILE A 739 -22.05 -19.51 -22.64
N PRO A 740 -22.66 -19.10 -23.78
CA PRO A 740 -22.25 -19.60 -25.10
C PRO A 740 -20.79 -19.31 -25.41
N ALA A 741 -20.12 -20.20 -26.12
CA ALA A 741 -18.71 -20.03 -26.47
C ALA A 741 -18.45 -18.75 -27.29
N GLU A 742 -19.38 -18.39 -28.17
CA GLU A 742 -19.33 -17.16 -28.98
C GLU A 742 -19.51 -15.86 -28.17
N SER A 743 -19.93 -15.97 -26.92
CA SER A 743 -19.98 -14.82 -26.00
C SER A 743 -18.62 -14.49 -25.38
N PHE A 744 -17.63 -15.35 -25.53
CA PHE A 744 -16.25 -15.09 -25.10
C PHE A 744 -15.41 -14.64 -26.29
N LEU A 745 -14.69 -13.53 -26.13
CA LEU A 745 -13.78 -13.00 -27.13
C LEU A 745 -12.39 -12.80 -26.51
N PRO A 746 -11.31 -13.14 -27.22
CA PRO A 746 -9.96 -12.96 -26.68
C PRO A 746 -9.63 -11.48 -26.54
N ALA A 747 -8.76 -11.16 -25.56
CA ALA A 747 -8.06 -9.87 -25.55
C ALA A 747 -7.14 -9.82 -26.79
N GLU A 748 -6.94 -8.64 -27.36
CA GLU A 748 -5.92 -8.45 -28.38
C GLU A 748 -4.54 -8.79 -27.75
N SER A 749 -3.78 -9.63 -28.43
CA SER A 749 -2.46 -10.12 -28.01
C SER A 749 -1.41 -9.03 -28.06
#